data_2a87d6227200b633fadce9008912c4fe
#
_entry.id   2a87d6227200b633fadce9008912c4fe
#
_cell.length_a   1.000
_cell.length_b   1.000
_cell.length_c   1.000
_cell.angle_alpha   90.00
_cell.angle_beta   90.00
_cell.angle_gamma   90.00
#
_symmetry.space_group_name_H-M   'P 1'
#
loop_
_entity.id
_entity.type
_entity.pdbx_description
1 polymer ?
#
loop_
_entity_poly.entity_id
_entity_poly.type
_entity_poly.pdbx_seq_one_letter_code
_entity_poly.pdbx_strand_id
1 'polypeptide(L)'
;MGFTGKISIFDKLSNEMQFKHPEILYFLFLLVIPILVHLFQLRRFQKEYFTNVRFLKELSMQTRKSSVIKKWLLLATRLLLLTFLIIAFAQPYFKAKDDNHKGNEMVILLDNSFSMQAKGNKGELLKRAVQDILENTPENQQFSLITNTNAWWDTDIKSIQKDLQNLKYSDASFRPDFLLTKAEAKNPHSGKDVVVITDAVNLDNKYISKFNSEAPVYFIVPEAENKANVAIDSIYISQVMDNFYEIKVDMEAFGDIENDIPISLYNGKSLSAKTLVKFDGNKKKSSTFTIPKKDFHGYVSINDNSLTYDNNYYFSISKPQKSNVIAIGDTAKNNFLSRIYTDDDFNFTSSELRSLDYNSLGKQDAIILNEIKDIPQALITTLKDFYAKGGNVVIIPASDSSLQNLNALMAAFGGNQFKSTNANERQITKIAFSHPLYATVFEKKTDNFQYPKVNTGFTLGGSALPVLSYDDQTPFLASISNKLGNVYVFTAAINKTNSNFQNSPLIVPTFYNMAQNSGKTGISAITIGENQSLLLDVLLSKDEVLTVKNETSDFIPMQQLLNNKVKLSFGDYPEEAGNFAVYKNDQNLKNISFNHARTESNLALQNKALADDFTEADSVATVYNDIKSERTADELWKWFIIGTLLFLLTELLIQKFVK
;
A
#
# COMPACT_ATOMS: atom_id res chain seq x y z
N MET A 1 1.76 -10.83 -45.78
CA MET A 1 0.79 -11.53 -46.67
C MET A 1 0.04 -12.52 -45.84
N GLY A 2 -1.27 -12.40 -45.76
CA GLY A 2 -2.16 -13.33 -45.04
C GLY A 2 -3.41 -12.61 -44.58
N PHE A 3 -4.27 -12.24 -45.51
CA PHE A 3 -5.65 -11.79 -45.25
C PHE A 3 -6.47 -12.98 -44.72
N THR A 4 -6.91 -12.94 -43.47
CA THR A 4 -8.01 -13.78 -42.98
C THR A 4 -8.85 -12.98 -41.98
N GLY A 5 -9.63 -12.10 -42.49
CA GLY A 5 -10.66 -11.35 -41.76
C GLY A 5 -11.97 -11.33 -42.56
N LYS A 6 -12.44 -12.49 -43.02
CA LYS A 6 -13.84 -12.66 -43.40
C LYS A 6 -14.59 -13.20 -42.21
N ILE A 7 -15.03 -12.33 -41.33
CA ILE A 7 -16.13 -12.64 -40.40
C ILE A 7 -17.39 -12.78 -41.29
N SER A 8 -17.74 -14.02 -41.56
CA SER A 8 -18.90 -14.38 -42.33
C SER A 8 -20.13 -13.84 -41.58
N ILE A 9 -20.95 -13.05 -42.29
CA ILE A 9 -22.29 -12.65 -41.83
C ILE A 9 -23.14 -13.88 -41.46
N PHE A 10 -22.80 -15.07 -41.99
CA PHE A 10 -23.46 -16.34 -41.69
C PHE A 10 -23.09 -16.94 -40.33
N ASP A 11 -21.89 -16.67 -39.75
CA ASP A 11 -21.53 -17.14 -38.41
C ASP A 11 -22.26 -16.35 -37.30
N LYS A 12 -22.69 -15.11 -37.60
CA LYS A 12 -23.57 -14.34 -36.70
C LYS A 12 -25.03 -14.82 -36.73
N LEU A 13 -25.43 -15.58 -37.72
CA LEU A 13 -26.79 -16.14 -37.83
C LEU A 13 -27.01 -17.43 -37.03
N SER A 14 -25.96 -18.02 -36.47
CA SER A 14 -26.07 -19.19 -35.59
C SER A 14 -26.42 -18.85 -34.14
N ASN A 15 -26.36 -17.60 -33.72
CA ASN A 15 -26.92 -17.15 -32.45
C ASN A 15 -28.45 -17.08 -32.64
N GLU A 16 -29.18 -17.91 -31.94
CA GLU A 16 -30.64 -18.12 -31.97
C GLU A 16 -31.41 -16.80 -32.05
N MET A 17 -31.76 -16.37 -33.28
CA MET A 17 -32.69 -15.27 -33.47
C MET A 17 -34.06 -15.69 -32.93
N GLN A 18 -34.55 -14.96 -31.96
CA GLN A 18 -35.82 -15.18 -31.31
C GLN A 18 -36.84 -14.14 -31.76
N PHE A 19 -38.14 -14.46 -31.61
CA PHE A 19 -39.22 -13.54 -31.90
C PHE A 19 -39.98 -13.23 -30.62
N LYS A 20 -40.25 -11.97 -30.39
CA LYS A 20 -41.02 -11.51 -29.21
C LYS A 20 -42.48 -11.94 -29.28
N HIS A 21 -43.01 -12.00 -30.52
CA HIS A 21 -44.37 -12.41 -30.84
C HIS A 21 -44.38 -13.48 -31.94
N PRO A 22 -43.96 -14.73 -31.66
CA PRO A 22 -43.87 -15.79 -32.66
C PRO A 22 -45.24 -16.16 -33.25
N GLU A 23 -46.31 -15.93 -32.51
CA GLU A 23 -47.70 -16.12 -32.96
C GLU A 23 -48.02 -15.28 -34.21
N ILE A 24 -47.38 -14.14 -34.42
CA ILE A 24 -47.60 -13.29 -35.60
C ILE A 24 -47.07 -13.95 -36.88
N LEU A 25 -46.10 -14.86 -36.77
CA LEU A 25 -45.59 -15.59 -37.93
C LEU A 25 -46.67 -16.47 -38.61
N TYR A 26 -47.74 -16.88 -37.91
CA TYR A 26 -48.88 -17.56 -38.53
C TYR A 26 -49.54 -16.70 -39.60
N PHE A 27 -49.46 -15.35 -39.51
CA PHE A 27 -49.96 -14.46 -40.55
C PHE A 27 -49.17 -14.53 -41.86
N LEU A 28 -48.04 -15.26 -41.95
CA LEU A 28 -47.39 -15.58 -43.21
C LEU A 28 -48.32 -16.35 -44.18
N PHE A 29 -49.34 -17.00 -43.62
CA PHE A 29 -50.41 -17.62 -44.46
C PHE A 29 -51.15 -16.59 -45.33
N LEU A 30 -51.21 -15.30 -44.95
CA LEU A 30 -51.77 -14.21 -45.76
C LEU A 30 -51.02 -14.00 -47.08
N LEU A 31 -49.79 -14.50 -47.24
CA LEU A 31 -49.05 -14.48 -48.50
C LEU A 31 -49.76 -15.27 -49.62
N VAL A 32 -50.66 -16.17 -49.26
CA VAL A 32 -51.50 -16.88 -50.23
C VAL A 32 -52.46 -15.94 -50.98
N ILE A 33 -52.91 -14.83 -50.36
CA ILE A 33 -53.81 -13.86 -50.93
C ILE A 33 -53.24 -13.19 -52.21
N PRO A 34 -52.06 -12.56 -52.17
CA PRO A 34 -51.47 -11.99 -53.40
C PRO A 34 -51.20 -13.04 -54.47
N ILE A 35 -50.84 -14.27 -54.08
CA ILE A 35 -50.62 -15.37 -55.00
C ILE A 35 -51.98 -15.76 -55.70
N LEU A 36 -53.03 -15.93 -54.91
CA LEU A 36 -54.34 -16.23 -55.43
C LEU A 36 -54.88 -15.11 -56.34
N VAL A 37 -54.73 -13.84 -55.93
CA VAL A 37 -55.10 -12.68 -56.75
C VAL A 37 -54.34 -12.69 -58.07
N HIS A 38 -53.06 -13.06 -58.04
CA HIS A 38 -52.23 -13.15 -59.26
C HIS A 38 -52.64 -14.32 -60.16
N LEU A 39 -53.02 -15.49 -59.59
CA LEU A 39 -53.36 -16.68 -60.27
C LEU A 39 -54.74 -16.53 -60.90
N PHE A 40 -55.75 -16.03 -60.13
CA PHE A 40 -57.15 -15.84 -60.53
C PHE A 40 -57.39 -14.48 -61.15
N GLN A 41 -56.54 -14.02 -62.05
CA GLN A 41 -56.72 -12.76 -62.73
C GLN A 41 -57.99 -12.77 -63.59
N LEU A 42 -59.11 -12.36 -63.00
CA LEU A 42 -60.38 -12.24 -63.66
C LEU A 42 -60.31 -11.18 -64.77
N ARG A 43 -60.05 -11.65 -66.00
CA ARG A 43 -60.14 -10.82 -67.21
C ARG A 43 -61.54 -10.77 -67.64
N ARG A 44 -62.23 -9.63 -67.52
CA ARG A 44 -63.43 -9.35 -68.31
C ARG A 44 -62.97 -9.00 -69.72
N PHE A 45 -63.17 -9.90 -70.67
CA PHE A 45 -62.96 -9.63 -72.11
C PHE A 45 -64.12 -8.81 -72.61
N GLN A 46 -63.93 -7.54 -72.98
CA GLN A 46 -64.83 -6.82 -73.88
C GLN A 46 -64.39 -7.13 -75.32
N LYS A 47 -65.38 -7.62 -76.13
CA LYS A 47 -65.19 -7.88 -77.55
C LYS A 47 -65.31 -6.54 -78.27
N GLU A 48 -64.20 -6.03 -78.81
CA GLU A 48 -64.20 -4.94 -79.77
C GLU A 48 -63.78 -5.50 -81.13
N TYR A 49 -64.61 -5.18 -82.16
CA TYR A 49 -64.37 -5.64 -83.51
C TYR A 49 -63.46 -4.75 -84.28
N PHE A 50 -62.25 -5.24 -84.63
CA PHE A 50 -61.22 -4.53 -85.36
C PHE A 50 -60.98 -5.17 -86.72
N THR A 51 -60.91 -4.34 -87.79
CA THR A 51 -60.87 -4.78 -89.21
C THR A 51 -59.42 -5.05 -89.71
N ASN A 52 -58.33 -4.71 -89.00
CA ASN A 52 -56.99 -4.96 -89.44
C ASN A 52 -56.13 -5.74 -88.41
N VAL A 53 -56.03 -7.04 -88.54
CA VAL A 53 -55.42 -7.98 -87.61
C VAL A 53 -53.93 -8.06 -87.72
N ARG A 54 -53.28 -7.59 -88.80
CA ARG A 54 -51.88 -7.80 -89.07
C ARG A 54 -50.95 -6.83 -88.20
N PHE A 55 -51.38 -5.60 -88.08
CA PHE A 55 -50.66 -4.60 -87.26
C PHE A 55 -50.77 -4.85 -85.76
N LEU A 56 -51.89 -5.41 -85.34
CA LEU A 56 -52.13 -5.78 -83.92
C LEU A 56 -51.24 -6.96 -83.46
N LYS A 57 -50.89 -7.86 -84.37
CA LYS A 57 -50.09 -9.06 -84.03
C LYS A 57 -48.66 -8.78 -83.75
N GLU A 58 -47.99 -7.79 -84.36
CA GLU A 58 -46.67 -7.38 -84.11
C GLU A 58 -46.51 -6.52 -82.82
N LEU A 59 -47.45 -5.61 -82.59
CA LEU A 59 -47.54 -4.84 -81.36
C LEU A 59 -47.86 -5.72 -80.14
N SER A 60 -48.64 -6.74 -80.28
CA SER A 60 -49.07 -7.63 -79.19
C SER A 60 -47.98 -8.58 -78.72
N MET A 61 -46.96 -8.87 -79.52
CA MET A 61 -45.83 -9.71 -79.10
C MET A 61 -44.81 -8.96 -78.27
N GLN A 62 -44.53 -7.68 -78.52
CA GLN A 62 -43.60 -6.86 -77.70
C GLN A 62 -44.24 -6.47 -76.34
N THR A 63 -45.52 -6.13 -76.33
CA THR A 63 -46.24 -5.77 -75.10
C THR A 63 -46.50 -6.94 -74.13
N ARG A 64 -46.61 -8.17 -74.66
CA ARG A 64 -46.87 -9.38 -73.82
C ARG A 64 -45.69 -9.73 -72.91
N LYS A 65 -44.45 -9.64 -73.42
CA LYS A 65 -43.25 -9.96 -72.56
C LYS A 65 -43.09 -8.95 -71.44
N SER A 66 -43.17 -7.63 -71.74
CA SER A 66 -43.06 -6.57 -70.71
C SER A 66 -44.12 -6.64 -69.64
N SER A 67 -45.43 -6.88 -70.06
CA SER A 67 -46.52 -6.97 -69.10
C SER A 67 -46.44 -8.21 -68.19
N VAL A 68 -45.84 -9.31 -68.68
CA VAL A 68 -45.66 -10.52 -67.87
C VAL A 68 -44.55 -10.26 -66.81
N ILE A 69 -43.41 -9.66 -67.17
CA ILE A 69 -42.34 -9.30 -66.26
C ILE A 69 -42.85 -8.33 -65.22
N LYS A 70 -43.59 -7.28 -65.58
CA LYS A 70 -44.22 -6.34 -64.64
C LYS A 70 -45.08 -7.03 -63.61
N LYS A 71 -45.91 -8.00 -64.02
CA LYS A 71 -46.80 -8.74 -63.13
C LYS A 71 -46.04 -9.59 -62.13
N TRP A 72 -44.99 -10.30 -62.55
CA TRP A 72 -44.13 -11.08 -61.70
C TRP A 72 -43.34 -10.19 -60.72
N LEU A 73 -42.82 -9.04 -61.15
CA LEU A 73 -42.15 -8.06 -60.29
C LEU A 73 -43.09 -7.49 -59.23
N LEU A 74 -44.32 -7.13 -59.60
CA LEU A 74 -45.32 -6.65 -58.66
C LEU A 74 -45.77 -7.75 -57.65
N LEU A 75 -45.87 -9.00 -58.09
CA LEU A 75 -46.13 -10.09 -57.13
C LEU A 75 -44.97 -10.25 -56.16
N ALA A 76 -43.74 -10.28 -56.67
CA ALA A 76 -42.54 -10.42 -55.83
C ALA A 76 -42.43 -9.29 -54.81
N THR A 77 -42.60 -8.03 -55.21
CA THR A 77 -42.55 -6.88 -54.30
C THR A 77 -43.66 -6.93 -53.25
N ARG A 78 -44.88 -7.34 -53.56
CA ARG A 78 -45.97 -7.51 -52.60
C ARG A 78 -45.75 -8.63 -51.62
N LEU A 79 -45.21 -9.76 -52.08
CA LEU A 79 -44.85 -10.85 -51.21
C LEU A 79 -43.76 -10.45 -50.23
N LEU A 80 -42.69 -9.79 -50.71
CA LEU A 80 -41.62 -9.31 -49.87
C LEU A 80 -42.10 -8.25 -48.89
N LEU A 81 -42.92 -7.28 -49.33
CA LEU A 81 -43.51 -6.25 -48.47
C LEU A 81 -44.30 -6.87 -47.33
N LEU A 82 -45.22 -7.81 -47.62
CA LEU A 82 -45.99 -8.48 -46.57
C LEU A 82 -45.13 -9.33 -45.66
N THR A 83 -44.14 -10.05 -46.20
CA THR A 83 -43.19 -10.83 -45.40
C THR A 83 -42.40 -9.95 -44.45
N PHE A 84 -41.82 -8.86 -44.93
CA PHE A 84 -41.08 -7.94 -44.08
C PHE A 84 -41.95 -7.25 -43.03
N LEU A 85 -43.21 -6.92 -43.40
CA LEU A 85 -44.19 -6.36 -42.49
C LEU A 85 -44.52 -7.33 -41.35
N ILE A 86 -44.84 -8.59 -41.70
CA ILE A 86 -45.19 -9.62 -40.72
C ILE A 86 -43.97 -9.91 -39.79
N ILE A 87 -42.77 -10.01 -40.36
CA ILE A 87 -41.57 -10.21 -39.56
C ILE A 87 -41.32 -8.99 -38.66
N ALA A 88 -41.54 -7.76 -39.13
CA ALA A 88 -41.43 -6.57 -38.31
C ALA A 88 -42.35 -6.60 -37.09
N PHE A 89 -43.60 -7.00 -37.26
CA PHE A 89 -44.57 -7.17 -36.17
C PHE A 89 -44.24 -8.34 -35.23
N ALA A 90 -43.60 -9.41 -35.74
CA ALA A 90 -43.11 -10.51 -34.93
C ALA A 90 -41.95 -10.11 -34.05
N GLN A 91 -41.33 -8.90 -34.24
CA GLN A 91 -40.24 -8.31 -33.48
C GLN A 91 -39.07 -9.28 -33.28
N PRO A 92 -38.34 -9.62 -34.36
CA PRO A 92 -37.13 -10.43 -34.24
C PRO A 92 -36.06 -9.70 -33.43
N TYR A 93 -35.38 -10.43 -32.52
CA TYR A 93 -34.28 -9.93 -31.73
C TYR A 93 -33.24 -11.03 -31.55
N PHE A 94 -31.99 -10.61 -31.33
CA PHE A 94 -30.94 -11.48 -30.82
C PHE A 94 -30.96 -11.42 -29.30
N LYS A 95 -30.87 -12.59 -28.65
CA LYS A 95 -30.78 -12.66 -27.19
C LYS A 95 -29.53 -11.91 -26.73
N ALA A 96 -29.62 -11.23 -25.59
CA ALA A 96 -28.46 -10.62 -24.95
C ALA A 96 -27.38 -11.68 -24.70
N LYS A 97 -26.14 -11.34 -24.92
CA LYS A 97 -25.00 -12.25 -24.70
C LYS A 97 -24.88 -12.66 -23.25
N ASP A 98 -25.15 -11.71 -22.34
CA ASP A 98 -25.06 -11.87 -20.90
C ASP A 98 -26.42 -11.60 -20.24
N ASP A 99 -27.24 -12.62 -20.20
CA ASP A 99 -28.60 -12.57 -19.58
C ASP A 99 -28.53 -12.90 -18.07
N ASN A 100 -27.47 -13.57 -17.64
CA ASN A 100 -27.33 -14.06 -16.26
C ASN A 100 -26.98 -12.96 -15.27
N HIS A 101 -26.33 -11.89 -15.72
CA HIS A 101 -25.85 -10.79 -14.86
C HIS A 101 -26.73 -9.51 -14.95
N LYS A 102 -27.93 -9.59 -15.46
CA LYS A 102 -28.84 -8.42 -15.58
C LYS A 102 -29.20 -7.73 -14.28
N GLY A 103 -29.09 -8.42 -13.16
CA GLY A 103 -29.43 -7.92 -11.82
C GLY A 103 -28.22 -7.58 -10.96
N ASN A 104 -27.00 -7.58 -11.53
CA ASN A 104 -25.79 -7.28 -10.78
C ASN A 104 -25.75 -5.84 -10.27
N GLU A 105 -25.23 -5.68 -9.07
CA GLU A 105 -24.92 -4.40 -8.48
C GLU A 105 -23.58 -3.86 -9.06
N MET A 106 -23.56 -2.60 -9.47
CA MET A 106 -22.34 -1.93 -9.91
C MET A 106 -21.51 -1.54 -8.70
N VAL A 107 -20.25 -1.98 -8.66
CA VAL A 107 -19.27 -1.65 -7.61
C VAL A 107 -18.04 -1.01 -8.25
N ILE A 108 -17.77 0.23 -7.90
CA ILE A 108 -16.59 0.96 -8.34
C ILE A 108 -15.55 0.95 -7.21
N LEU A 109 -14.39 0.37 -7.47
CA LEU A 109 -13.23 0.38 -6.58
C LEU A 109 -12.27 1.45 -7.11
N LEU A 110 -12.17 2.58 -6.41
CA LEU A 110 -11.35 3.71 -6.82
C LEU A 110 -10.10 3.82 -5.94
N ASP A 111 -8.95 3.72 -6.57
CA ASP A 111 -7.67 3.95 -5.94
C ASP A 111 -7.46 5.44 -5.67
N ASN A 112 -7.21 5.79 -4.40
CA ASN A 112 -6.83 7.14 -3.98
C ASN A 112 -5.46 7.16 -3.28
N SER A 113 -4.58 6.20 -3.59
CA SER A 113 -3.19 6.18 -3.12
C SER A 113 -2.39 7.39 -3.63
N PHE A 114 -1.23 7.61 -3.05
CA PHE A 114 -0.39 8.75 -3.43
C PHE A 114 0.15 8.68 -4.85
N SER A 115 0.36 7.50 -5.43
CA SER A 115 0.78 7.36 -6.82
C SER A 115 -0.21 8.00 -7.79
N MET A 116 -1.51 8.01 -7.46
CA MET A 116 -2.56 8.67 -8.23
C MET A 116 -2.46 10.22 -8.25
N GLN A 117 -1.48 10.83 -7.55
CA GLN A 117 -1.07 12.24 -7.75
C GLN A 117 -0.33 12.45 -9.06
N ALA A 118 0.22 11.39 -9.66
CA ALA A 118 0.94 11.49 -10.91
C ALA A 118 0.10 12.21 -11.97
N LYS A 119 0.79 12.95 -12.86
CA LYS A 119 0.14 13.75 -13.89
C LYS A 119 0.08 12.97 -15.20
N GLY A 120 -1.12 12.74 -15.68
CA GLY A 120 -1.40 12.31 -17.04
C GLY A 120 -1.68 13.50 -17.96
N ASN A 121 -2.07 13.22 -19.23
CA ASN A 121 -2.33 14.22 -20.26
C ASN A 121 -3.34 15.34 -19.89
N LYS A 122 -4.16 15.15 -18.88
CA LYS A 122 -5.24 16.07 -18.48
C LYS A 122 -5.21 16.41 -16.98
N GLY A 123 -4.06 16.31 -16.33
CA GLY A 123 -3.89 16.60 -14.91
C GLY A 123 -3.68 15.35 -14.06
N GLU A 124 -3.85 15.46 -12.76
CA GLU A 124 -3.65 14.38 -11.80
C GLU A 124 -4.60 13.20 -12.06
N LEU A 125 -4.09 11.98 -11.98
CA LEU A 125 -4.82 10.75 -12.32
C LEU A 125 -6.09 10.58 -11.48
N LEU A 126 -6.03 10.80 -10.16
CA LEU A 126 -7.21 10.70 -9.29
C LEU A 126 -8.28 11.72 -9.66
N LYS A 127 -7.90 12.99 -9.88
CA LYS A 127 -8.86 14.04 -10.26
C LYS A 127 -9.53 13.73 -11.59
N ARG A 128 -8.76 13.15 -12.52
CA ARG A 128 -9.26 12.71 -13.81
C ARG A 128 -10.20 11.52 -13.67
N ALA A 129 -9.87 10.52 -12.85
CA ALA A 129 -10.72 9.38 -12.57
C ALA A 129 -12.06 9.82 -11.93
N VAL A 130 -11.99 10.72 -10.95
CA VAL A 130 -13.19 11.32 -10.32
C VAL A 130 -14.04 12.06 -11.35
N GLN A 131 -13.43 12.86 -12.23
CA GLN A 131 -14.14 13.57 -13.28
C GLN A 131 -14.83 12.59 -14.26
N ASP A 132 -14.13 11.52 -14.66
CA ASP A 132 -14.68 10.49 -15.54
C ASP A 132 -15.91 9.80 -14.91
N ILE A 133 -15.85 9.47 -13.62
CA ILE A 133 -16.99 8.93 -12.86
C ILE A 133 -18.16 9.93 -12.86
N LEU A 134 -17.89 11.20 -12.54
CA LEU A 134 -18.92 12.24 -12.43
C LEU A 134 -19.61 12.54 -13.76
N GLU A 135 -18.87 12.53 -14.88
CA GLU A 135 -19.40 12.87 -16.20
C GLU A 135 -20.12 11.69 -16.87
N ASN A 136 -19.67 10.46 -16.62
CA ASN A 136 -20.08 9.29 -17.41
C ASN A 136 -20.96 8.29 -16.65
N THR A 137 -21.13 8.44 -15.33
CA THR A 137 -22.11 7.63 -14.60
C THR A 137 -23.52 8.16 -14.84
N PRO A 138 -24.47 7.32 -15.30
CA PRO A 138 -25.84 7.76 -15.53
C PRO A 138 -26.52 8.21 -14.24
N GLU A 139 -27.25 9.34 -14.27
CA GLU A 139 -27.86 9.96 -13.08
C GLU A 139 -28.81 9.03 -12.30
N ASN A 140 -29.49 8.11 -12.99
CA ASN A 140 -30.45 7.18 -12.38
C ASN A 140 -29.84 5.82 -12.02
N GLN A 141 -28.52 5.67 -12.18
CA GLN A 141 -27.82 4.44 -11.86
C GLN A 141 -27.46 4.39 -10.39
N GLN A 142 -27.92 3.35 -9.68
CA GLN A 142 -27.46 3.03 -8.34
C GLN A 142 -26.14 2.25 -8.45
N PHE A 143 -25.17 2.59 -7.60
CA PHE A 143 -23.88 1.91 -7.52
C PHE A 143 -23.29 2.06 -6.12
N SER A 144 -22.31 1.22 -5.80
CA SER A 144 -21.47 1.39 -4.60
C SER A 144 -20.08 1.83 -5.03
N LEU A 145 -19.50 2.85 -4.37
CA LEU A 145 -18.15 3.32 -4.61
C LEU A 145 -17.31 3.16 -3.35
N ILE A 146 -16.15 2.52 -3.48
CA ILE A 146 -15.26 2.24 -2.35
C ILE A 146 -13.86 2.69 -2.74
N THR A 147 -13.24 3.46 -1.84
CA THR A 147 -11.83 3.87 -1.96
C THR A 147 -10.99 3.19 -0.86
N ASN A 148 -9.70 3.45 -0.82
CA ASN A 148 -8.82 2.95 0.24
C ASN A 148 -9.34 3.32 1.65
N THR A 149 -10.01 4.47 1.77
CA THR A 149 -10.44 5.01 3.07
C THR A 149 -11.94 5.19 3.24
N ASN A 150 -12.68 5.41 2.15
CA ASN A 150 -14.10 5.76 2.18
C ASN A 150 -14.95 4.70 1.47
N ALA A 151 -16.24 4.63 1.82
CA ALA A 151 -17.20 3.79 1.14
C ALA A 151 -18.59 4.44 1.11
N TRP A 152 -19.16 4.53 -0.09
CA TRP A 152 -20.53 4.98 -0.34
C TRP A 152 -21.32 3.81 -0.92
N TRP A 153 -22.36 3.41 -0.20
CA TRP A 153 -23.14 2.22 -0.51
C TRP A 153 -24.47 2.60 -1.14
N ASP A 154 -24.91 1.84 -2.15
CA ASP A 154 -26.22 1.97 -2.78
C ASP A 154 -26.58 3.44 -3.07
N THR A 155 -25.63 4.18 -3.65
CA THR A 155 -25.71 5.62 -3.87
C THR A 155 -25.93 5.97 -5.33
N ASP A 156 -26.22 7.23 -5.60
CA ASP A 156 -26.22 7.83 -6.94
C ASP A 156 -25.14 8.92 -7.04
N ILE A 157 -24.81 9.29 -8.27
CA ILE A 157 -23.70 10.21 -8.54
C ILE A 157 -23.91 11.61 -7.95
N LYS A 158 -25.15 12.09 -7.88
CA LYS A 158 -25.47 13.42 -7.35
C LYS A 158 -25.25 13.51 -5.84
N SER A 159 -25.59 12.43 -5.14
CA SER A 159 -25.47 12.34 -3.68
C SER A 159 -24.04 12.43 -3.20
N ILE A 160 -23.08 11.88 -3.96
CA ILE A 160 -21.66 11.82 -3.56
C ILE A 160 -20.76 12.79 -4.32
N GLN A 161 -21.31 13.61 -5.22
CA GLN A 161 -20.54 14.52 -6.07
C GLN A 161 -19.58 15.41 -5.29
N LYS A 162 -20.05 16.03 -4.20
CA LYS A 162 -19.24 16.93 -3.37
C LYS A 162 -18.12 16.16 -2.66
N ASP A 163 -18.40 14.97 -2.19
CA ASP A 163 -17.42 14.16 -1.46
C ASP A 163 -16.32 13.68 -2.42
N LEU A 164 -16.69 13.26 -3.64
CA LEU A 164 -15.73 12.86 -4.67
C LEU A 164 -14.83 14.02 -5.12
N GLN A 165 -15.40 15.22 -5.29
CA GLN A 165 -14.62 16.42 -5.64
C GLN A 165 -13.60 16.83 -4.56
N ASN A 166 -13.88 16.49 -3.29
CA ASN A 166 -13.01 16.76 -2.15
C ASN A 166 -12.23 15.52 -1.68
N LEU A 167 -12.21 14.43 -2.48
CA LEU A 167 -11.53 13.20 -2.12
C LEU A 167 -10.03 13.46 -1.93
N LYS A 168 -9.52 13.09 -0.74
CA LYS A 168 -8.11 13.20 -0.39
C LYS A 168 -7.34 11.95 -0.82
N TYR A 169 -6.05 12.13 -1.03
CA TYR A 169 -5.11 11.01 -1.18
C TYR A 169 -4.90 10.32 0.17
N SER A 170 -4.53 9.05 0.12
CA SER A 170 -4.33 8.19 1.28
C SER A 170 -3.00 7.48 1.22
N ASP A 171 -2.38 7.24 2.37
CA ASP A 171 -1.21 6.38 2.54
C ASP A 171 -1.56 4.89 2.63
N ALA A 172 -2.84 4.57 2.72
CA ALA A 172 -3.31 3.18 2.70
C ALA A 172 -3.07 2.57 1.31
N SER A 173 -2.36 1.45 1.27
CA SER A 173 -2.13 0.71 0.03
C SER A 173 -3.44 0.26 -0.60
N PHE A 174 -3.55 0.35 -1.91
CA PHE A 174 -4.73 -0.11 -2.63
C PHE A 174 -4.84 -1.64 -2.59
N ARG A 175 -5.89 -2.13 -1.98
CA ARG A 175 -6.20 -3.55 -1.77
C ARG A 175 -7.55 -3.92 -2.37
N PRO A 176 -7.62 -4.07 -3.70
CA PRO A 176 -8.89 -4.34 -4.37
C PRO A 176 -9.54 -5.65 -3.90
N ASP A 177 -8.76 -6.67 -3.53
CA ASP A 177 -9.26 -7.91 -2.93
C ASP A 177 -10.02 -7.68 -1.61
N PHE A 178 -9.51 -6.82 -0.77
CA PHE A 178 -10.13 -6.45 0.51
C PHE A 178 -11.37 -5.59 0.28
N LEU A 179 -11.31 -4.61 -0.63
CA LEU A 179 -12.43 -3.73 -0.96
C LEU A 179 -13.59 -4.52 -1.58
N LEU A 180 -13.30 -5.48 -2.46
CA LEU A 180 -14.29 -6.39 -3.01
C LEU A 180 -14.94 -7.25 -1.92
N THR A 181 -14.13 -7.85 -1.05
CA THR A 181 -14.66 -8.64 0.09
C THR A 181 -15.59 -7.79 0.97
N LYS A 182 -15.26 -6.51 1.16
CA LYS A 182 -16.11 -5.57 1.90
C LYS A 182 -17.46 -5.32 1.18
N ALA A 183 -17.44 -5.22 -0.17
CA ALA A 183 -18.66 -5.09 -0.98
C ALA A 183 -19.50 -6.37 -0.95
N GLU A 184 -18.88 -7.54 -1.03
CA GLU A 184 -19.55 -8.84 -0.94
C GLU A 184 -20.19 -9.04 0.44
N ALA A 185 -19.51 -8.67 1.49
CA ALA A 185 -20.03 -8.75 2.87
C ALA A 185 -21.26 -7.85 3.09
N LYS A 186 -21.35 -6.71 2.38
CA LYS A 186 -22.48 -5.80 2.46
C LYS A 186 -23.75 -6.40 1.84
N ASN A 187 -23.63 -6.97 0.62
CA ASN A 187 -24.74 -7.57 -0.13
C ASN A 187 -24.34 -8.98 -0.64
N PRO A 188 -24.42 -10.04 0.21
CA PRO A 188 -23.89 -11.36 -0.12
C PRO A 188 -24.63 -12.10 -1.23
N HIS A 189 -25.89 -11.72 -1.51
CA HIS A 189 -26.77 -12.43 -2.48
C HIS A 189 -26.89 -11.72 -3.82
N SER A 190 -26.24 -10.58 -4.01
CA SER A 190 -26.24 -9.84 -5.26
C SER A 190 -24.99 -10.15 -6.06
N GLY A 191 -25.13 -10.54 -7.34
CA GLY A 191 -24.04 -10.55 -8.29
C GLY A 191 -23.46 -9.13 -8.44
N LYS A 192 -22.17 -9.00 -8.76
CA LYS A 192 -21.50 -7.70 -8.84
C LYS A 192 -20.81 -7.50 -10.17
N ASP A 193 -20.96 -6.31 -10.74
CA ASP A 193 -20.12 -5.80 -11.82
C ASP A 193 -19.08 -4.90 -11.20
N VAL A 194 -17.84 -5.30 -11.31
CA VAL A 194 -16.75 -4.61 -10.61
C VAL A 194 -15.95 -3.75 -11.59
N VAL A 195 -15.82 -2.47 -11.27
CA VAL A 195 -14.96 -1.53 -12.01
C VAL A 195 -13.83 -1.12 -11.08
N VAL A 196 -12.60 -1.44 -11.46
CA VAL A 196 -11.40 -1.08 -10.71
C VAL A 196 -10.69 0.05 -11.44
N ILE A 197 -10.51 1.17 -10.76
CA ILE A 197 -9.81 2.35 -11.31
C ILE A 197 -8.56 2.58 -10.48
N THR A 198 -7.38 2.30 -11.06
CA THR A 198 -6.07 2.38 -10.39
C THR A 198 -4.97 2.57 -11.43
N ASP A 199 -3.90 3.27 -11.09
CA ASP A 199 -2.69 3.31 -11.90
C ASP A 199 -1.86 2.03 -11.83
N ALA A 200 -2.29 1.07 -11.00
CA ALA A 200 -1.67 -0.24 -10.79
C ALA A 200 -0.21 -0.19 -10.30
N VAL A 201 0.22 0.91 -9.69
CA VAL A 201 1.54 1.02 -9.05
C VAL A 201 1.56 0.15 -7.81
N ASN A 202 2.59 -0.70 -7.66
CA ASN A 202 2.74 -1.67 -6.56
C ASN A 202 1.56 -2.64 -6.35
N LEU A 203 0.68 -2.79 -7.33
CA LEU A 203 -0.42 -3.73 -7.25
C LEU A 203 0.09 -5.18 -7.42
N ASP A 204 0.07 -5.94 -6.33
CA ASP A 204 0.52 -7.34 -6.31
C ASP A 204 -0.52 -8.27 -6.95
N ASN A 205 -0.09 -9.17 -7.82
CA ASN A 205 -0.94 -10.17 -8.49
C ASN A 205 -1.77 -11.02 -7.51
N LYS A 206 -1.28 -11.23 -6.27
CA LYS A 206 -2.04 -11.95 -5.24
C LYS A 206 -3.35 -11.25 -4.84
N TYR A 207 -3.43 -9.94 -5.00
CA TYR A 207 -4.64 -9.16 -4.69
C TYR A 207 -5.65 -9.17 -5.84
N ILE A 208 -5.18 -9.51 -7.04
CA ILE A 208 -5.99 -9.58 -8.26
C ILE A 208 -6.50 -11.00 -8.47
N SER A 209 -5.71 -12.01 -8.12
CA SER A 209 -6.06 -13.43 -8.30
C SER A 209 -7.33 -13.89 -7.56
N LYS A 210 -7.82 -13.07 -6.63
CA LYS A 210 -9.09 -13.31 -5.92
C LYS A 210 -10.33 -12.85 -6.69
N PHE A 211 -10.17 -12.08 -7.76
CA PHE A 211 -11.30 -11.75 -8.63
C PHE A 211 -11.69 -13.00 -9.40
N ASN A 212 -12.77 -13.65 -8.94
CA ASN A 212 -13.27 -14.87 -9.51
C ASN A 212 -13.90 -14.60 -10.88
N SER A 213 -13.71 -15.51 -11.82
CA SER A 213 -14.18 -15.42 -13.22
C SER A 213 -15.71 -15.44 -13.41
N GLU A 214 -16.51 -15.50 -12.35
CA GLU A 214 -17.97 -15.56 -12.42
C GLU A 214 -18.63 -14.18 -12.56
N ALA A 215 -17.96 -13.10 -12.18
CA ALA A 215 -18.46 -11.73 -12.31
C ALA A 215 -17.59 -10.94 -13.29
N PRO A 216 -18.19 -10.09 -14.16
CA PRO A 216 -17.43 -9.20 -15.03
C PRO A 216 -16.58 -8.22 -14.20
N VAL A 217 -15.28 -8.18 -14.45
CA VAL A 217 -14.35 -7.24 -13.82
C VAL A 217 -13.70 -6.40 -14.91
N TYR A 218 -13.86 -5.08 -14.79
CA TYR A 218 -13.31 -4.11 -15.72
C TYR A 218 -12.20 -3.30 -15.03
N PHE A 219 -11.05 -3.19 -15.67
CA PHE A 219 -9.97 -2.35 -15.20
C PHE A 219 -9.86 -1.08 -16.05
N ILE A 220 -9.80 0.07 -15.40
CA ILE A 220 -9.45 1.36 -16.00
C ILE A 220 -8.12 1.75 -15.40
N VAL A 221 -7.06 1.75 -16.22
CA VAL A 221 -5.69 1.99 -15.78
C VAL A 221 -5.16 3.29 -16.42
N PRO A 222 -5.39 4.45 -15.75
CA PRO A 222 -4.87 5.71 -16.25
C PRO A 222 -3.34 5.74 -16.16
N GLU A 223 -2.68 6.15 -17.23
CA GLU A 223 -1.23 6.23 -17.27
C GLU A 223 -0.70 7.64 -16.99
N ALA A 224 0.40 7.70 -16.22
CA ALA A 224 1.18 8.92 -16.03
C ALA A 224 2.01 9.22 -17.28
N GLU A 225 2.02 10.48 -17.74
CA GLU A 225 2.89 10.94 -18.86
C GLU A 225 4.36 10.86 -18.50
N ASN A 226 4.68 11.26 -17.27
CA ASN A 226 6.03 11.20 -16.75
C ASN A 226 6.09 10.31 -15.52
N LYS A 227 6.95 9.29 -15.56
CA LYS A 227 7.19 8.37 -14.46
C LYS A 227 8.45 8.74 -13.66
N ALA A 228 9.09 9.85 -13.99
CA ALA A 228 10.24 10.36 -13.25
C ALA A 228 9.78 11.03 -11.94
N ASN A 229 10.42 10.64 -10.84
CA ASN A 229 10.12 11.13 -9.50
C ASN A 229 11.37 11.11 -8.63
N VAL A 230 11.48 12.03 -7.68
CA VAL A 230 12.53 12.03 -6.67
C VAL A 230 11.90 12.07 -5.29
N ALA A 231 12.22 11.11 -4.45
CA ALA A 231 11.74 11.03 -3.07
C ALA A 231 12.86 11.28 -2.07
N ILE A 232 12.54 11.95 -0.96
CA ILE A 232 13.43 11.97 0.21
C ILE A 232 13.14 10.70 1.02
N ASP A 233 14.12 9.79 1.06
CA ASP A 233 14.00 8.49 1.70
C ASP A 233 14.20 8.57 3.21
N SER A 234 15.31 9.20 3.64
CA SER A 234 15.67 9.25 5.06
C SER A 234 16.55 10.44 5.41
N ILE A 235 16.52 10.81 6.68
CA ILE A 235 17.41 11.83 7.25
C ILE A 235 18.01 11.29 8.56
N TYR A 236 19.31 11.41 8.72
CA TYR A 236 20.02 11.01 9.93
C TYR A 236 21.22 11.90 10.23
N ILE A 237 21.68 11.89 11.49
CA ILE A 237 22.90 12.58 11.91
C ILE A 237 24.08 11.73 11.45
N SER A 238 24.86 12.25 10.50
CA SER A 238 26.07 11.61 10.00
C SER A 238 27.28 11.87 10.91
N GLN A 239 27.37 13.08 11.51
CA GLN A 239 28.43 13.44 12.40
C GLN A 239 27.95 14.40 13.50
N VAL A 240 28.45 14.19 14.72
CA VAL A 240 28.24 15.09 15.85
C VAL A 240 29.55 15.84 16.10
N MET A 241 29.50 17.18 15.97
CA MET A 241 30.62 18.08 16.28
C MET A 241 30.34 18.82 17.58
N ASP A 242 31.31 19.58 18.09
CA ASP A 242 31.16 20.30 19.36
C ASP A 242 29.92 21.20 19.39
N ASN A 243 29.74 22.02 18.34
CA ASN A 243 28.65 23.02 18.25
C ASN A 243 27.63 22.75 17.15
N PHE A 244 27.79 21.69 16.34
CA PHE A 244 26.99 21.43 15.17
C PHE A 244 26.66 19.94 15.03
N TYR A 245 25.55 19.67 14.42
CA TYR A 245 25.25 18.37 13.82
C TYR A 245 25.42 18.45 12.29
N GLU A 246 26.07 17.45 11.71
CA GLU A 246 25.97 17.21 10.29
C GLU A 246 24.82 16.22 10.06
N ILE A 247 23.80 16.64 9.33
CA ILE A 247 22.69 15.80 8.92
C ILE A 247 22.88 15.39 7.47
N LYS A 248 22.63 14.13 7.20
CA LYS A 248 22.65 13.57 5.86
C LYS A 248 21.24 13.24 5.43
N VAL A 249 20.90 13.67 4.22
CA VAL A 249 19.60 13.48 3.58
C VAL A 249 19.81 12.51 2.42
N ASP A 250 19.24 11.35 2.50
CA ASP A 250 19.28 10.37 1.43
C ASP A 250 18.02 10.52 0.55
N MET A 251 18.26 10.51 -0.77
CA MET A 251 17.20 10.66 -1.79
C MET A 251 17.31 9.54 -2.80
N GLU A 252 16.16 9.10 -3.30
CA GLU A 252 16.07 8.11 -4.37
C GLU A 252 15.34 8.70 -5.59
N ALA A 253 15.92 8.48 -6.76
CA ALA A 253 15.38 8.89 -8.06
C ALA A 253 14.80 7.68 -8.78
N PHE A 254 13.63 7.85 -9.34
CA PHE A 254 12.90 6.88 -10.15
C PHE A 254 12.72 7.47 -11.56
N GLY A 255 13.01 6.67 -12.58
CA GLY A 255 13.04 7.16 -13.95
C GLY A 255 14.25 8.05 -14.26
N ASP A 256 14.18 8.78 -15.36
CA ASP A 256 15.28 9.64 -15.84
C ASP A 256 15.13 11.06 -15.30
N ILE A 257 16.04 11.48 -14.43
CA ILE A 257 16.08 12.82 -13.86
C ILE A 257 17.13 13.63 -14.59
N GLU A 258 16.69 14.52 -15.48
CA GLU A 258 17.54 15.37 -16.32
C GLU A 258 17.97 16.65 -15.61
N ASN A 259 17.12 17.19 -14.76
CA ASN A 259 17.33 18.49 -14.12
C ASN A 259 17.96 18.38 -12.73
N ASP A 260 18.69 19.43 -12.35
CA ASP A 260 19.17 19.59 -10.98
C ASP A 260 17.97 19.82 -10.03
N ILE A 261 17.90 19.06 -8.97
CA ILE A 261 16.81 19.15 -8.00
C ILE A 261 17.20 20.11 -6.85
N PRO A 262 16.46 21.20 -6.65
CA PRO A 262 16.68 22.08 -5.51
C PRO A 262 16.22 21.39 -4.23
N ILE A 263 17.12 21.33 -3.24
CA ILE A 263 16.83 20.81 -1.90
C ILE A 263 16.97 21.94 -0.88
N SER A 264 16.01 22.08 -0.02
CA SER A 264 15.91 23.16 0.97
C SER A 264 15.64 22.60 2.36
N LEU A 265 16.36 23.10 3.35
CA LEU A 265 16.20 22.77 4.77
C LEU A 265 15.45 23.91 5.45
N TYR A 266 14.38 23.59 6.16
CA TYR A 266 13.58 24.54 6.93
C TYR A 266 13.60 24.19 8.42
N ASN A 267 13.72 25.21 9.26
CA ASN A 267 13.48 25.13 10.70
C ASN A 267 12.13 25.83 11.01
N GLY A 268 11.13 25.06 11.35
CA GLY A 268 9.75 25.56 11.31
C GLY A 268 9.39 26.09 9.93
N LYS A 269 9.01 27.37 9.82
CA LYS A 269 8.69 28.02 8.54
C LYS A 269 9.87 28.78 7.93
N SER A 270 11.03 28.82 8.60
CA SER A 270 12.20 29.61 8.17
C SER A 270 13.17 28.76 7.36
N LEU A 271 13.56 29.25 6.18
CA LEU A 271 14.60 28.61 5.36
C LEU A 271 15.97 28.72 6.07
N SER A 272 16.61 27.58 6.31
CA SER A 272 17.92 27.48 6.98
C SER A 272 19.05 27.27 5.99
N ALA A 273 18.86 26.45 4.97
CA ALA A 273 19.84 26.19 3.94
C ALA A 273 19.19 25.72 2.63
N LYS A 274 19.89 25.93 1.51
CA LYS A 274 19.45 25.46 0.19
C LYS A 274 20.65 25.05 -0.65
N THR A 275 20.53 23.96 -1.40
CA THR A 275 21.54 23.50 -2.35
C THR A 275 20.86 22.84 -3.56
N LEU A 276 21.66 22.39 -4.54
CA LEU A 276 21.20 21.65 -5.72
C LEU A 276 21.81 20.26 -5.68
N VAL A 277 21.03 19.27 -6.09
CA VAL A 277 21.45 17.88 -6.21
C VAL A 277 21.33 17.43 -7.66
N LYS A 278 22.43 16.86 -8.18
CA LYS A 278 22.51 16.23 -9.50
C LYS A 278 22.54 14.72 -9.33
N PHE A 279 21.67 14.03 -10.02
CA PHE A 279 21.66 12.56 -9.98
C PHE A 279 22.66 11.93 -10.93
N ASP A 280 22.95 12.55 -12.11
CA ASP A 280 23.90 12.08 -13.13
C ASP A 280 23.74 10.58 -13.46
N GLY A 281 22.48 10.13 -13.62
CA GLY A 281 22.13 8.74 -13.86
C GLY A 281 22.22 7.80 -12.63
N ASN A 282 22.59 8.31 -11.46
CA ASN A 282 22.56 7.52 -10.22
C ASN A 282 21.14 7.51 -9.64
N LYS A 283 20.68 6.33 -9.18
CA LYS A 283 19.38 6.20 -8.54
C LYS A 283 19.36 6.75 -7.11
N LYS A 284 20.49 6.76 -6.42
CA LYS A 284 20.58 7.23 -5.03
C LYS A 284 21.63 8.32 -4.90
N LYS A 285 21.27 9.38 -4.22
CA LYS A 285 22.17 10.51 -3.88
C LYS A 285 21.91 10.98 -2.47
N SER A 286 22.93 11.52 -1.87
CA SER A 286 22.84 12.12 -0.54
C SER A 286 23.31 13.57 -0.59
N SER A 287 22.68 14.39 0.24
CA SER A 287 23.11 15.77 0.49
C SER A 287 23.35 15.96 2.00
N THR A 288 24.30 16.80 2.36
CA THR A 288 24.63 17.09 3.77
C THR A 288 24.31 18.53 4.11
N PHE A 289 23.80 18.75 5.32
CA PHE A 289 23.59 20.07 5.89
C PHE A 289 24.19 20.13 7.29
N THR A 290 24.75 21.29 7.65
CA THR A 290 25.24 21.55 8.99
C THR A 290 24.24 22.41 9.74
N ILE A 291 23.79 21.96 10.90
CA ILE A 291 22.84 22.68 11.75
C ILE A 291 23.43 22.87 13.15
N PRO A 292 23.09 23.95 13.88
CA PRO A 292 23.55 24.13 15.27
C PRO A 292 23.12 22.95 16.16
N LYS A 293 23.99 22.59 17.14
CA LYS A 293 23.70 21.54 18.14
C LYS A 293 22.66 22.02 19.17
N LYS A 294 21.42 22.22 18.69
CA LYS A 294 20.26 22.67 19.45
C LYS A 294 19.06 21.86 19.02
N ASP A 295 17.98 22.00 19.77
CA ASP A 295 16.68 21.46 19.35
C ASP A 295 16.33 22.01 17.97
N PHE A 296 15.94 21.10 17.10
CA PHE A 296 15.53 21.39 15.73
C PHE A 296 14.19 20.74 15.45
N HIS A 297 13.27 21.47 14.80
CA HIS A 297 11.95 21.00 14.50
C HIS A 297 11.52 21.54 13.14
N GLY A 298 11.80 20.76 12.10
CA GLY A 298 11.68 21.25 10.74
C GLY A 298 11.51 20.13 9.71
N TYR A 299 11.84 20.46 8.48
CA TYR A 299 11.74 19.53 7.36
C TYR A 299 12.74 19.88 6.25
N VAL A 300 13.07 18.87 5.45
CA VAL A 300 13.72 19.04 4.17
C VAL A 300 12.67 18.97 3.07
N SER A 301 12.79 19.82 2.06
CA SER A 301 11.89 19.89 0.93
C SER A 301 12.68 19.86 -0.38
N ILE A 302 12.17 19.10 -1.36
CA ILE A 302 12.60 19.14 -2.76
C ILE A 302 11.44 19.60 -3.64
N ASN A 303 11.70 19.91 -4.89
CA ASN A 303 10.67 20.18 -5.89
C ASN A 303 11.08 19.58 -7.23
N ASP A 304 10.49 18.46 -7.55
CA ASP A 304 10.73 17.71 -8.79
C ASP A 304 9.58 17.79 -9.80
N ASN A 305 8.48 18.51 -9.46
CA ASN A 305 7.24 18.66 -10.23
C ASN A 305 6.45 17.35 -10.47
N SER A 306 6.78 16.27 -9.76
CA SER A 306 6.10 14.96 -9.84
C SER A 306 5.14 14.77 -8.66
N LEU A 307 5.35 13.72 -7.85
CA LEU A 307 4.56 13.47 -6.66
C LEU A 307 4.90 14.51 -5.58
N THR A 308 3.89 14.95 -4.83
CA THR A 308 4.09 16.00 -3.82
C THR A 308 4.22 15.46 -2.40
N TYR A 309 3.70 14.25 -2.15
CA TYR A 309 3.67 13.66 -0.82
C TYR A 309 5.05 13.25 -0.29
N ASP A 310 5.98 12.90 -1.17
CA ASP A 310 7.34 12.44 -0.86
C ASP A 310 8.41 13.53 -1.02
N ASN A 311 8.00 14.71 -1.44
CA ASN A 311 8.84 15.89 -1.59
C ASN A 311 9.25 16.53 -0.26
N ASN A 312 8.55 16.22 0.83
CA ASN A 312 8.87 16.70 2.16
C ASN A 312 9.23 15.55 3.09
N TYR A 313 10.27 15.76 3.90
CA TYR A 313 10.63 14.85 4.97
C TYR A 313 10.76 15.63 6.27
N TYR A 314 9.88 15.37 7.22
CA TYR A 314 9.80 16.03 8.50
C TYR A 314 10.68 15.32 9.54
N PHE A 315 11.41 16.07 10.34
CA PHE A 315 12.22 15.52 11.39
C PHE A 315 12.38 16.50 12.55
N SER A 316 12.60 15.94 13.73
CA SER A 316 12.88 16.70 14.94
C SER A 316 14.18 16.18 15.55
N ILE A 317 15.03 17.08 16.01
CA ILE A 317 16.20 16.75 16.81
C ILE A 317 15.95 17.35 18.18
N SER A 318 15.98 16.50 19.21
CA SER A 318 15.94 16.93 20.60
C SER A 318 17.29 16.69 21.24
N LYS A 319 17.67 17.55 22.17
CA LYS A 319 18.90 17.34 22.95
C LYS A 319 18.84 15.92 23.56
N PRO A 320 19.90 15.10 23.39
CA PRO A 320 19.92 13.78 23.99
C PRO A 320 19.72 13.87 25.50
N GLN A 321 18.76 13.12 26.04
CA GLN A 321 18.64 12.99 27.48
C GLN A 321 19.72 12.02 27.98
N LYS A 322 20.38 12.38 29.06
CA LYS A 322 21.37 11.48 29.69
C LYS A 322 20.71 10.22 30.18
N SER A 323 21.34 9.07 29.95
CA SER A 323 20.86 7.79 30.49
C SER A 323 21.32 7.64 31.94
N ASN A 324 20.37 7.20 32.80
CA ASN A 324 20.66 6.94 34.20
C ASN A 324 21.19 5.51 34.36
N VAL A 325 22.41 5.37 34.84
CA VAL A 325 23.10 4.08 34.99
C VAL A 325 23.57 3.90 36.40
N ILE A 326 23.22 2.77 37.03
CA ILE A 326 23.75 2.41 38.34
C ILE A 326 24.56 1.11 38.24
N ALA A 327 25.78 1.13 38.79
CA ALA A 327 26.56 -0.08 39.01
C ALA A 327 26.51 -0.47 40.50
N ILE A 328 26.07 -1.71 40.76
CA ILE A 328 25.95 -2.28 42.08
C ILE A 328 27.09 -3.28 42.27
N GLY A 329 27.91 -3.07 43.28
CA GLY A 329 29.09 -3.89 43.58
C GLY A 329 30.18 -3.10 44.31
N ASP A 330 31.35 -3.67 44.38
CA ASP A 330 32.53 -2.98 44.98
C ASP A 330 32.89 -1.74 44.16
N THR A 331 32.90 -0.56 44.79
CA THR A 331 33.16 0.73 44.17
C THR A 331 34.52 0.76 43.45
N ALA A 332 35.55 0.12 44.01
CA ALA A 332 36.87 0.06 43.34
C ALA A 332 36.82 -0.78 42.05
N LYS A 333 36.00 -1.85 42.02
CA LYS A 333 35.77 -2.65 40.82
C LYS A 333 34.94 -1.93 39.77
N ASN A 334 34.12 -0.95 40.17
CA ASN A 334 33.28 -0.16 39.27
C ASN A 334 34.02 1.01 38.60
N ASN A 335 35.27 1.31 38.97
CA ASN A 335 36.02 2.46 38.46
C ASN A 335 36.19 2.46 36.93
N PHE A 336 36.21 1.34 36.24
CA PHE A 336 36.29 1.32 34.78
C PHE A 336 34.99 1.81 34.14
N LEU A 337 33.84 1.60 34.77
CA LEU A 337 32.55 2.04 34.29
C LEU A 337 32.40 3.56 34.34
N SER A 338 32.95 4.23 35.36
CA SER A 338 32.94 5.69 35.46
C SER A 338 33.72 6.39 34.34
N ARG A 339 34.67 5.69 33.71
CA ARG A 339 35.41 6.19 32.53
C ARG A 339 34.63 6.00 31.23
N ILE A 340 33.70 5.07 31.20
CA ILE A 340 32.85 4.80 30.03
C ILE A 340 31.58 5.67 30.08
N TYR A 341 30.97 5.73 31.25
CA TYR A 341 29.75 6.52 31.48
C TYR A 341 30.08 7.91 31.96
N THR A 342 30.55 8.76 31.02
CA THR A 342 30.89 10.16 31.30
C THR A 342 29.65 11.02 31.45
N ASP A 343 29.80 12.17 32.13
CA ASP A 343 28.70 13.11 32.39
C ASP A 343 28.13 13.77 31.13
N ASP A 344 28.75 13.58 29.98
CA ASP A 344 28.20 14.09 28.71
C ASP A 344 26.90 13.39 28.33
N ASP A 345 26.88 12.06 28.44
CA ASP A 345 25.78 11.21 27.95
C ASP A 345 25.06 10.45 29.06
N PHE A 346 25.63 10.37 30.26
CA PHE A 346 25.13 9.53 31.35
C PHE A 346 25.08 10.24 32.71
N ASN A 347 24.10 9.85 33.53
CA ASN A 347 24.09 10.09 34.95
C ASN A 347 24.51 8.77 35.62
N PHE A 348 25.81 8.60 35.82
CA PHE A 348 26.35 7.35 36.39
C PHE A 348 26.45 7.42 37.89
N THR A 349 25.98 6.36 38.58
CA THR A 349 26.13 6.17 40.01
C THR A 349 26.72 4.80 40.31
N SER A 350 27.57 4.71 41.35
CA SER A 350 28.11 3.46 41.87
C SER A 350 27.65 3.28 43.30
N SER A 351 27.11 2.12 43.64
CA SER A 351 26.62 1.81 44.99
C SER A 351 27.05 0.42 45.43
N GLU A 352 27.47 0.31 46.65
CA GLU A 352 27.65 -1.00 47.30
C GLU A 352 26.27 -1.61 47.63
N LEU A 353 26.20 -2.93 47.60
CA LEU A 353 24.94 -3.64 47.88
C LEU A 353 24.34 -3.29 49.26
N ARG A 354 25.21 -3.01 50.27
CA ARG A 354 24.77 -2.69 51.64
C ARG A 354 24.13 -1.30 51.77
N SER A 355 24.51 -0.36 50.90
CA SER A 355 24.01 1.02 50.88
C SER A 355 23.01 1.31 49.77
N LEU A 356 22.50 0.25 49.09
CA LEU A 356 21.66 0.38 47.93
C LEU A 356 20.27 0.91 48.29
N ASP A 357 19.86 2.02 47.68
CA ASP A 357 18.46 2.50 47.70
C ASP A 357 17.64 1.82 46.61
N TYR A 358 16.82 0.87 47.00
CA TYR A 358 15.94 0.13 46.09
C TYR A 358 14.91 1.02 45.36
N ASN A 359 14.52 2.15 45.98
CA ASN A 359 13.57 3.09 45.33
C ASN A 359 14.21 3.84 44.14
N SER A 360 15.52 3.96 44.14
CA SER A 360 16.24 4.60 43.05
C SER A 360 16.37 3.71 41.82
N LEU A 361 16.23 2.37 41.97
CA LEU A 361 16.41 1.41 40.89
C LEU A 361 15.36 1.57 39.76
N GLY A 362 14.12 1.89 40.12
CA GLY A 362 13.06 2.12 39.15
C GLY A 362 13.28 3.36 38.23
N LYS A 363 14.18 4.25 38.62
CA LYS A 363 14.51 5.48 37.87
C LYS A 363 15.70 5.30 36.90
N GLN A 364 16.34 4.12 36.92
CA GLN A 364 17.47 3.84 36.08
C GLN A 364 17.04 3.42 34.66
N ASP A 365 17.93 3.56 33.69
CA ASP A 365 17.84 3.01 32.34
C ASP A 365 18.60 1.68 32.25
N ALA A 366 19.73 1.57 32.95
CA ALA A 366 20.52 0.35 33.07
C ALA A 366 20.98 0.11 34.51
N ILE A 367 20.93 -1.15 34.94
CA ILE A 367 21.43 -1.64 36.22
C ILE A 367 22.54 -2.66 35.95
N ILE A 368 23.74 -2.43 36.47
CA ILE A 368 24.88 -3.31 36.30
C ILE A 368 25.21 -3.99 37.65
N LEU A 369 25.08 -5.30 37.67
CA LEU A 369 25.54 -6.12 38.82
C LEU A 369 26.98 -6.50 38.54
N ASN A 370 27.93 -5.89 39.23
CA ASN A 370 29.32 -6.13 39.01
C ASN A 370 29.96 -6.96 40.11
N GLU A 371 30.15 -8.24 39.83
CA GLU A 371 30.86 -9.21 40.71
C GLU A 371 30.25 -9.32 42.10
N ILE A 372 28.91 -9.34 42.22
CA ILE A 372 28.22 -9.55 43.47
C ILE A 372 28.16 -11.06 43.74
N LYS A 373 28.66 -11.51 44.91
CA LYS A 373 28.67 -12.93 45.27
C LYS A 373 27.30 -13.43 45.75
N ASP A 374 26.70 -12.70 46.69
CA ASP A 374 25.43 -13.05 47.30
C ASP A 374 24.38 -12.01 46.93
N ILE A 375 23.41 -12.44 46.13
CA ILE A 375 22.38 -11.54 45.58
C ILE A 375 21.08 -11.78 46.40
N PRO A 376 20.64 -10.76 47.17
CA PRO A 376 19.43 -10.91 47.98
C PRO A 376 18.16 -11.14 47.13
N GLN A 377 17.22 -11.92 47.63
CA GLN A 377 15.97 -12.20 46.91
C GLN A 377 15.18 -10.91 46.59
N ALA A 378 15.24 -9.91 47.47
CA ALA A 378 14.61 -8.61 47.23
C ALA A 378 15.17 -7.94 45.98
N LEU A 379 16.50 -8.00 45.77
CA LEU A 379 17.15 -7.44 44.55
C LEU A 379 16.72 -8.24 43.31
N ILE A 380 16.67 -9.58 43.38
CA ILE A 380 16.21 -10.42 42.26
C ILE A 380 14.81 -10.04 41.84
N THR A 381 13.90 -9.86 42.82
CA THR A 381 12.51 -9.45 42.53
C THR A 381 12.45 -8.07 41.88
N THR A 382 13.20 -7.10 42.41
CA THR A 382 13.25 -5.74 41.85
C THR A 382 13.81 -5.73 40.42
N LEU A 383 14.87 -6.51 40.14
CA LEU A 383 15.47 -6.61 38.81
C LEU A 383 14.54 -7.30 37.81
N LYS A 384 13.77 -8.31 38.25
CA LYS A 384 12.74 -8.95 37.43
C LYS A 384 11.70 -7.93 36.98
N ASP A 385 11.17 -7.16 37.92
CA ASP A 385 10.18 -6.13 37.64
C ASP A 385 10.76 -5.01 36.78
N PHE A 386 12.00 -4.59 37.02
CA PHE A 386 12.72 -3.59 36.24
C PHE A 386 12.89 -4.03 34.77
N TYR A 387 13.34 -5.29 34.57
CA TYR A 387 13.45 -5.87 33.21
C TYR A 387 12.11 -6.00 32.52
N ALA A 388 11.07 -6.47 33.21
CA ALA A 388 9.73 -6.61 32.66
C ALA A 388 9.15 -5.26 32.18
N LYS A 389 9.61 -4.17 32.77
CA LYS A 389 9.20 -2.79 32.46
C LYS A 389 10.16 -2.06 31.51
N GLY A 390 11.08 -2.78 30.86
CA GLY A 390 11.92 -2.24 29.77
C GLY A 390 13.30 -1.74 30.23
N GLY A 391 13.72 -1.99 31.46
CA GLY A 391 15.06 -1.68 31.92
C GLY A 391 16.10 -2.67 31.42
N ASN A 392 17.33 -2.21 31.23
CA ASN A 392 18.46 -3.05 30.85
C ASN A 392 19.21 -3.54 32.10
N VAL A 393 19.45 -4.84 32.19
CA VAL A 393 20.21 -5.45 33.30
C VAL A 393 21.50 -6.05 32.76
N VAL A 394 22.63 -5.71 33.36
CA VAL A 394 23.95 -6.30 33.03
C VAL A 394 24.41 -7.14 34.22
N ILE A 395 24.69 -8.42 33.98
CA ILE A 395 25.15 -9.35 34.99
C ILE A 395 26.59 -9.76 34.73
N ILE A 396 27.50 -9.39 35.64
CA ILE A 396 28.90 -9.79 35.63
C ILE A 396 29.13 -10.65 36.87
N PRO A 397 29.31 -11.98 36.75
CA PRO A 397 29.51 -12.84 37.89
C PRO A 397 30.88 -12.64 38.56
N ALA A 398 30.97 -12.80 39.85
CA ALA A 398 32.28 -12.92 40.49
C ALA A 398 32.89 -14.32 40.19
N SER A 399 34.21 -14.40 40.09
CA SER A 399 34.92 -15.65 39.75
C SER A 399 34.60 -16.80 40.73
N ASP A 400 34.29 -16.45 41.97
CA ASP A 400 33.97 -17.36 43.08
C ASP A 400 32.47 -17.41 43.46
N SER A 401 31.59 -16.91 42.56
CA SER A 401 30.16 -17.03 42.76
C SER A 401 29.70 -18.49 42.75
N SER A 402 28.75 -18.86 43.64
CA SER A 402 28.12 -20.17 43.56
C SER A 402 27.14 -20.30 42.40
N LEU A 403 27.13 -21.46 41.75
CA LEU A 403 26.14 -21.75 40.68
C LEU A 403 24.69 -21.63 41.19
N GLN A 404 24.44 -21.94 42.44
CA GLN A 404 23.11 -21.83 43.04
C GLN A 404 22.64 -20.38 43.09
N ASN A 405 23.48 -19.43 43.53
CA ASN A 405 23.14 -18.01 43.64
C ASN A 405 22.96 -17.39 42.23
N LEU A 406 23.84 -17.73 41.27
CA LEU A 406 23.73 -17.26 39.90
C LEU A 406 22.45 -17.79 39.24
N ASN A 407 22.12 -19.06 39.45
CA ASN A 407 20.90 -19.65 38.87
C ASN A 407 19.61 -19.16 39.54
N ALA A 408 19.64 -18.78 40.82
CA ALA A 408 18.52 -18.09 41.45
C ALA A 408 18.22 -16.74 40.81
N LEU A 409 19.29 -15.97 40.44
CA LEU A 409 19.15 -14.72 39.67
C LEU A 409 18.65 -15.00 38.25
N MET A 410 19.25 -15.97 37.54
CA MET A 410 18.89 -16.27 36.15
C MET A 410 17.45 -16.77 36.00
N ALA A 411 16.87 -17.40 37.01
CA ALA A 411 15.48 -17.82 36.99
C ALA A 411 14.49 -16.64 36.85
N ALA A 412 14.91 -15.43 37.19
CA ALA A 412 14.09 -14.22 36.97
C ALA A 412 13.99 -13.80 35.51
N PHE A 413 14.90 -14.26 34.64
CA PHE A 413 15.08 -13.80 33.27
C PHE A 413 14.91 -14.90 32.20
N GLY A 414 14.26 -16.00 32.52
CA GLY A 414 13.98 -17.12 31.61
C GLY A 414 14.78 -18.37 31.92
N GLY A 415 14.76 -19.37 31.04
CA GLY A 415 15.29 -20.72 31.27
C GLY A 415 16.81 -20.87 31.10
N ASN A 416 17.60 -19.79 31.06
CA ASN A 416 19.04 -19.86 30.91
C ASN A 416 19.70 -20.14 32.28
N GLN A 417 20.71 -21.03 32.31
CA GLN A 417 21.36 -21.43 33.55
C GLN A 417 22.87 -21.55 33.38
N PHE A 418 23.62 -21.19 34.43
CA PHE A 418 25.02 -21.53 34.56
C PHE A 418 25.18 -23.01 34.92
N LYS A 419 25.90 -23.79 34.08
CA LYS A 419 25.99 -25.26 34.23
C LYS A 419 27.23 -25.73 34.97
N SER A 420 28.36 -25.10 34.73
CA SER A 420 29.64 -25.51 35.30
C SER A 420 30.62 -24.35 35.35
N THR A 421 31.63 -24.46 36.20
CA THR A 421 32.81 -23.59 36.20
C THR A 421 33.84 -24.13 35.24
N ASN A 422 34.60 -23.21 34.60
CA ASN A 422 35.72 -23.53 33.74
C ASN A 422 36.95 -22.77 34.25
N ALA A 423 37.99 -23.50 34.55
CA ALA A 423 39.24 -22.97 35.07
C ALA A 423 40.37 -22.86 34.01
N ASN A 424 40.07 -23.14 32.75
CA ASN A 424 41.03 -23.02 31.65
C ASN A 424 40.98 -21.62 31.02
N GLU A 425 42.15 -21.09 30.68
CA GLU A 425 42.23 -19.85 29.90
C GLU A 425 41.55 -20.03 28.53
N ARG A 426 40.70 -19.10 28.19
CA ARG A 426 39.98 -19.06 26.90
C ARG A 426 40.11 -17.70 26.24
N GLN A 427 40.11 -17.64 24.93
CA GLN A 427 40.13 -16.43 24.15
C GLN A 427 38.74 -16.09 23.59
N ILE A 428 38.40 -14.80 23.58
CA ILE A 428 37.18 -14.29 23.00
C ILE A 428 37.44 -14.02 21.54
N THR A 429 37.01 -14.91 20.62
CA THR A 429 37.40 -14.89 19.21
C THR A 429 36.27 -14.50 18.24
N LYS A 430 35.03 -14.52 18.69
CA LYS A 430 33.90 -14.25 17.81
C LYS A 430 33.05 -13.09 18.28
N ILE A 431 32.69 -12.20 17.35
CA ILE A 431 31.84 -11.03 17.57
C ILE A 431 30.61 -11.17 16.67
N ALA A 432 29.42 -11.03 17.26
CA ALA A 432 28.18 -10.94 16.51
C ALA A 432 27.98 -9.52 15.98
N PHE A 433 28.58 -9.20 14.83
CA PHE A 433 28.54 -7.86 14.22
C PHE A 433 27.13 -7.37 13.87
N SER A 434 26.19 -8.28 13.61
CA SER A 434 24.78 -7.93 13.36
C SER A 434 23.97 -7.65 14.64
N HIS A 435 24.55 -7.91 15.82
CA HIS A 435 23.87 -7.63 17.09
C HIS A 435 23.77 -6.12 17.33
N PRO A 436 22.66 -5.57 17.86
CA PRO A 436 22.47 -4.13 18.08
C PRO A 436 23.61 -3.44 18.83
N LEU A 437 24.31 -4.13 19.73
CA LEU A 437 25.47 -3.58 20.44
C LEU A 437 26.64 -3.21 19.50
N TYR A 438 26.74 -3.83 18.33
CA TYR A 438 27.90 -3.65 17.44
C TYR A 438 27.53 -3.22 16.03
N ALA A 439 26.26 -3.25 15.66
CA ALA A 439 25.79 -2.98 14.29
C ALA A 439 26.24 -1.60 13.75
N THR A 440 26.38 -0.61 14.61
CA THR A 440 26.82 0.74 14.25
C THR A 440 28.28 1.05 14.60
N VAL A 441 29.00 0.09 15.19
CA VAL A 441 30.38 0.32 15.70
C VAL A 441 31.44 0.02 14.64
N PHE A 442 31.19 -0.93 13.77
CA PHE A 442 32.13 -1.42 12.79
C PHE A 442 31.67 -1.16 11.36
N GLU A 443 32.40 -0.32 10.61
CA GLU A 443 32.15 -0.08 9.18
C GLU A 443 32.47 -1.32 8.32
N LYS A 444 33.42 -2.15 8.73
CA LYS A 444 33.83 -3.40 8.08
C LYS A 444 34.18 -4.46 9.13
N LYS A 445 33.93 -5.71 8.79
CA LYS A 445 34.40 -6.85 9.59
C LYS A 445 35.95 -6.76 9.68
N THR A 446 36.48 -6.57 10.87
CA THR A 446 37.91 -6.54 11.12
C THR A 446 38.36 -7.91 11.64
N ASP A 447 39.22 -8.58 10.89
CA ASP A 447 39.76 -9.89 11.26
C ASP A 447 41.04 -9.80 12.12
N ASN A 448 41.54 -8.61 12.37
CA ASN A 448 42.81 -8.40 13.10
C ASN A 448 42.58 -7.77 14.47
N PHE A 449 42.04 -8.56 15.40
CA PHE A 449 41.71 -8.14 16.75
C PHE A 449 42.67 -8.79 17.75
N GLN A 450 43.21 -8.02 18.73
CA GLN A 450 43.79 -8.63 19.92
C GLN A 450 42.69 -9.24 20.77
N TYR A 451 42.47 -10.51 20.62
CA TYR A 451 41.41 -11.24 21.31
C TYR A 451 41.61 -11.25 22.82
N PRO A 452 40.67 -10.70 23.61
CA PRO A 452 40.77 -10.74 25.05
C PRO A 452 40.78 -12.17 25.59
N LYS A 453 41.45 -12.34 26.73
CA LYS A 453 41.55 -13.63 27.44
C LYS A 453 40.81 -13.59 28.75
N VAL A 454 40.36 -14.77 29.14
CA VAL A 454 39.64 -15.04 30.41
C VAL A 454 40.29 -16.26 31.05
N ASN A 455 40.69 -16.16 32.30
CA ASN A 455 41.34 -17.26 33.01
C ASN A 455 40.33 -18.27 33.56
N THR A 456 39.26 -17.77 34.22
CA THR A 456 38.21 -18.59 34.80
C THR A 456 36.83 -18.04 34.47
N GLY A 457 35.85 -18.88 34.30
CA GLY A 457 34.49 -18.46 34.01
C GLY A 457 33.48 -19.61 34.18
N PHE A 458 32.32 -19.37 33.69
CA PHE A 458 31.19 -20.30 33.77
C PHE A 458 30.76 -20.70 32.34
N THR A 459 30.08 -21.84 32.23
CA THR A 459 29.40 -22.26 31.02
C THR A 459 27.91 -21.91 31.13
N LEU A 460 27.39 -21.10 30.22
CA LEU A 460 25.97 -20.76 30.16
C LEU A 460 25.26 -21.69 29.18
N GLY A 461 24.13 -22.24 29.62
CA GLY A 461 23.23 -23.06 28.80
C GLY A 461 21.85 -22.42 28.72
N GLY A 462 21.16 -22.65 27.62
CA GLY A 462 19.83 -22.10 27.36
C GLY A 462 19.73 -21.49 25.97
N SER A 463 18.76 -20.60 25.78
CA SER A 463 18.45 -19.96 24.49
C SER A 463 18.95 -18.51 24.35
N ALA A 464 19.80 -18.05 25.28
CA ALA A 464 20.38 -16.71 25.20
C ALA A 464 21.23 -16.54 23.93
N LEU A 465 21.07 -15.41 23.25
CA LEU A 465 21.78 -15.11 22.00
C LEU A 465 23.25 -14.73 22.29
N PRO A 466 24.24 -15.43 21.73
CA PRO A 466 25.63 -15.07 21.89
C PRO A 466 25.96 -13.74 21.23
N VAL A 467 26.59 -12.84 21.97
CA VAL A 467 27.06 -11.51 21.50
C VAL A 467 28.58 -11.53 21.29
N LEU A 468 29.32 -12.06 22.25
CA LEU A 468 30.74 -12.39 22.18
C LEU A 468 30.91 -13.85 22.55
N SER A 469 31.72 -14.60 21.79
CA SER A 469 31.95 -16.02 22.05
C SER A 469 33.42 -16.35 22.16
N TYR A 470 33.72 -17.37 22.94
CA TYR A 470 35.02 -17.98 23.01
C TYR A 470 35.36 -18.78 21.72
N ASP A 471 36.57 -19.26 21.63
CA ASP A 471 37.08 -20.13 20.57
C ASP A 471 36.30 -21.44 20.45
N ASP A 472 35.81 -21.99 21.58
CA ASP A 472 34.96 -23.17 21.67
C ASP A 472 33.46 -22.88 21.29
N GLN A 473 33.13 -21.69 20.82
CA GLN A 473 31.81 -21.18 20.46
C GLN A 473 30.85 -20.97 21.64
N THR A 474 31.25 -21.24 22.86
CA THR A 474 30.44 -20.93 24.04
C THR A 474 30.40 -19.42 24.26
N PRO A 475 29.28 -18.86 24.79
CA PRO A 475 29.17 -17.41 24.95
C PRO A 475 30.05 -16.89 26.07
N PHE A 476 30.82 -15.81 25.83
CA PHE A 476 31.41 -14.97 26.85
C PHE A 476 30.42 -13.90 27.33
N LEU A 477 29.72 -13.29 26.35
CA LEU A 477 28.63 -12.36 26.60
C LEU A 477 27.40 -12.85 25.80
N ALA A 478 26.29 -12.98 26.49
CA ALA A 478 25.02 -13.34 25.86
C ALA A 478 23.93 -12.30 26.17
N SER A 479 22.93 -12.20 25.32
CA SER A 479 21.76 -11.34 25.52
C SER A 479 20.48 -12.15 25.61
N ILE A 480 19.60 -11.72 26.51
CA ILE A 480 18.23 -12.20 26.68
C ILE A 480 17.35 -10.97 26.50
N SER A 481 16.48 -10.98 25.50
CA SER A 481 15.64 -9.84 25.19
C SER A 481 14.17 -10.19 25.35
N ASN A 482 13.38 -9.24 25.86
CA ASN A 482 11.95 -9.24 25.71
C ASN A 482 11.55 -8.08 24.77
N LYS A 483 10.25 -7.80 24.60
CA LYS A 483 9.78 -6.71 23.75
C LYS A 483 10.22 -5.31 24.21
N LEU A 484 10.69 -5.14 25.44
CA LEU A 484 10.89 -3.85 26.10
C LEU A 484 12.30 -3.64 26.64
N GLY A 485 12.96 -4.68 27.18
CA GLY A 485 14.27 -4.57 27.85
C GLY A 485 15.21 -5.71 27.50
N ASN A 486 16.47 -5.59 27.92
CA ASN A 486 17.51 -6.57 27.67
C ASN A 486 18.21 -6.98 28.98
N VAL A 487 18.60 -8.25 29.04
CA VAL A 487 19.53 -8.75 30.06
C VAL A 487 20.81 -9.20 29.36
N TYR A 488 21.91 -8.60 29.72
CA TYR A 488 23.23 -8.95 29.21
C TYR A 488 23.98 -9.75 30.27
N VAL A 489 24.38 -10.97 29.93
CA VAL A 489 24.99 -11.91 30.87
C VAL A 489 26.42 -12.19 30.43
N PHE A 490 27.39 -11.74 31.23
CA PHE A 490 28.75 -12.21 31.13
C PHE A 490 28.91 -13.58 31.78
N THR A 491 29.75 -14.42 31.21
CA THR A 491 30.04 -15.75 31.75
C THR A 491 31.31 -15.79 32.59
N ALA A 492 31.94 -14.64 32.80
CA ALA A 492 33.18 -14.53 33.61
C ALA A 492 33.26 -13.16 34.25
N ALA A 493 33.98 -13.08 35.36
CA ALA A 493 34.42 -11.83 35.94
C ALA A 493 35.38 -11.12 35.00
N ILE A 494 35.19 -9.82 34.84
CA ILE A 494 35.99 -9.00 33.90
C ILE A 494 37.06 -8.16 34.61
N ASN A 495 37.29 -8.38 35.91
CA ASN A 495 38.35 -7.72 36.63
C ASN A 495 39.73 -8.09 36.05
N LYS A 496 40.75 -7.24 36.30
CA LYS A 496 42.10 -7.35 35.73
C LYS A 496 42.86 -8.62 36.12
N THR A 497 42.47 -9.29 37.22
CA THR A 497 43.09 -10.54 37.62
C THR A 497 42.56 -11.74 36.86
N ASN A 498 41.34 -11.68 36.37
CA ASN A 498 40.68 -12.73 35.66
C ASN A 498 40.67 -12.53 34.13
N SER A 499 40.62 -11.29 33.66
CA SER A 499 40.47 -10.99 32.23
C SER A 499 41.17 -9.70 31.83
N ASN A 500 41.68 -9.63 30.63
CA ASN A 500 42.15 -8.39 30.02
C ASN A 500 41.09 -7.66 29.18
N PHE A 501 39.81 -8.06 29.26
CA PHE A 501 38.69 -7.48 28.52
C PHE A 501 38.54 -5.98 28.75
N GLN A 502 38.84 -5.47 29.98
CA GLN A 502 38.83 -4.04 30.27
C GLN A 502 39.87 -3.22 29.48
N ASN A 503 40.88 -3.87 28.92
CA ASN A 503 41.92 -3.22 28.09
C ASN A 503 41.62 -3.40 26.58
N SER A 504 40.56 -4.14 26.22
CA SER A 504 40.15 -4.34 24.84
C SER A 504 39.44 -3.12 24.27
N PRO A 505 39.63 -2.79 22.99
CA PRO A 505 38.81 -1.79 22.31
C PRO A 505 37.28 -2.07 22.34
N LEU A 506 36.89 -3.30 22.63
CA LEU A 506 35.48 -3.70 22.77
C LEU A 506 34.80 -3.20 24.04
N ILE A 507 35.57 -2.82 25.11
CA ILE A 507 34.98 -2.50 26.41
C ILE A 507 34.03 -1.29 26.33
N VAL A 508 34.47 -0.23 25.65
CA VAL A 508 33.70 1.01 25.53
C VAL A 508 32.40 0.79 24.73
N PRO A 509 32.46 0.33 23.48
CA PRO A 509 31.19 0.14 22.72
C PRO A 509 30.23 -0.88 23.35
N THR A 510 30.79 -1.89 24.03
CA THR A 510 29.94 -2.89 24.72
C THR A 510 29.09 -2.24 25.82
N PHE A 511 29.77 -1.59 26.80
CA PHE A 511 29.04 -1.02 27.94
C PHE A 511 28.27 0.25 27.56
N TYR A 512 28.82 1.09 26.70
CA TYR A 512 28.14 2.29 26.22
C TYR A 512 26.78 1.95 25.59
N ASN A 513 26.74 0.99 24.65
CA ASN A 513 25.53 0.60 23.97
C ASN A 513 24.57 -0.22 24.84
N MET A 514 25.05 -0.94 25.87
CA MET A 514 24.19 -1.60 26.87
C MET A 514 23.34 -0.63 27.70
N ALA A 515 23.84 0.58 27.91
CA ALA A 515 23.14 1.61 28.67
C ALA A 515 22.42 2.63 27.80
N GLN A 516 22.72 2.68 26.52
CA GLN A 516 22.00 3.54 25.59
C GLN A 516 20.59 2.98 25.34
N ASN A 517 19.58 3.77 25.63
CA ASN A 517 18.23 3.48 25.20
C ASN A 517 18.07 3.91 23.73
N SER A 518 17.71 3.01 22.85
CA SER A 518 17.49 3.25 21.42
C SER A 518 16.45 4.36 21.11
N GLY A 519 15.68 4.82 22.08
CA GLY A 519 14.75 5.95 21.96
C GLY A 519 15.36 7.33 22.21
N LYS A 520 16.65 7.41 22.56
CA LYS A 520 17.35 8.69 22.90
C LYS A 520 18.26 9.21 21.79
N THR A 521 18.38 8.54 20.65
CA THR A 521 19.09 9.05 19.48
C THR A 521 18.38 10.26 18.91
N GLY A 522 19.15 11.33 18.71
CA GLY A 522 18.69 12.70 18.53
C GLY A 522 17.65 13.01 17.45
N ILE A 523 17.40 12.15 16.45
CA ILE A 523 16.37 12.36 15.42
C ILE A 523 15.09 11.58 15.75
N SER A 524 13.97 12.29 15.67
CA SER A 524 12.63 11.72 15.73
C SER A 524 11.91 11.97 14.39
N ALA A 525 11.83 10.93 13.59
CA ALA A 525 11.08 10.89 12.33
C ALA A 525 10.39 9.52 12.28
N ILE A 526 9.07 9.51 12.38
CA ILE A 526 8.24 8.31 12.51
C ILE A 526 7.51 8.11 11.19
N THR A 527 7.48 6.88 10.67
CA THR A 527 6.66 6.55 9.50
C THR A 527 5.26 6.17 9.95
N ILE A 528 4.25 6.81 9.38
CA ILE A 528 2.83 6.54 9.64
C ILE A 528 2.52 5.11 9.17
N GLY A 529 1.68 4.40 9.92
CA GLY A 529 1.32 3.01 9.63
C GLY A 529 2.33 1.95 10.06
N GLU A 530 3.55 2.34 10.41
CA GLU A 530 4.55 1.41 10.95
C GLU A 530 4.39 1.23 12.46
N ASN A 531 4.71 0.02 12.95
CA ASN A 531 4.67 -0.31 14.38
C ASN A 531 5.84 0.31 15.17
N GLN A 532 6.14 1.58 14.90
CA GLN A 532 7.12 2.34 15.66
C GLN A 532 6.51 2.84 16.97
N SER A 533 7.30 2.90 18.01
CA SER A 533 6.88 3.39 19.32
C SER A 533 7.88 4.37 19.90
N LEU A 534 7.35 5.35 20.63
CA LEU A 534 8.14 6.36 21.33
C LEU A 534 8.09 6.11 22.82
N LEU A 535 9.26 6.07 23.47
CA LEU A 535 9.37 6.04 24.92
C LEU A 535 9.65 7.46 25.45
N LEU A 536 8.85 7.87 26.43
CA LEU A 536 8.99 9.16 27.09
C LEU A 536 9.23 8.96 28.59
N ASP A 537 10.23 9.63 29.14
CA ASP A 537 10.53 9.65 30.57
C ASP A 537 9.57 10.63 31.26
N VAL A 538 8.34 10.16 31.51
CA VAL A 538 7.29 10.95 32.15
C VAL A 538 6.43 10.08 33.04
N LEU A 539 6.08 10.62 34.21
CA LEU A 539 5.13 10.01 35.11
C LEU A 539 3.74 10.58 34.84
N LEU A 540 2.75 9.69 34.64
CA LEU A 540 1.36 10.06 34.52
C LEU A 540 0.61 9.61 35.78
N SER A 541 -0.26 10.47 36.28
CA SER A 541 -1.26 10.14 37.29
C SER A 541 -2.38 9.30 36.66
N LYS A 542 -3.26 8.72 37.45
CA LYS A 542 -4.26 7.74 37.00
C LYS A 542 -5.19 8.26 35.89
N ASP A 543 -5.45 9.57 35.87
CA ASP A 543 -6.40 10.22 34.94
C ASP A 543 -5.70 11.13 33.92
N GLU A 544 -4.36 11.12 33.86
CA GLU A 544 -3.58 11.93 32.92
C GLU A 544 -3.27 11.12 31.66
N VAL A 545 -3.38 11.80 30.52
CA VAL A 545 -3.03 11.26 29.21
C VAL A 545 -2.08 12.22 28.46
N LEU A 546 -1.24 11.65 27.61
CA LEU A 546 -0.44 12.42 26.68
C LEU A 546 -1.23 12.67 25.39
N THR A 547 -1.12 13.87 24.87
CA THR A 547 -1.69 14.25 23.57
C THR A 547 -0.60 14.62 22.60
N VAL A 548 -0.81 14.32 21.31
CA VAL A 548 0.06 14.72 20.21
C VAL A 548 -0.64 15.79 19.42
N LYS A 549 -0.01 16.96 19.27
CA LYS A 549 -0.63 18.13 18.64
C LYS A 549 0.31 18.81 17.66
N ASN A 550 -0.29 19.42 16.64
CA ASN A 550 0.34 20.45 15.80
C ASN A 550 -0.60 21.66 15.66
N GLU A 551 -0.37 22.55 14.69
CA GLU A 551 -1.20 23.74 14.47
C GLU A 551 -2.63 23.41 13.99
N THR A 552 -2.86 22.26 13.38
CA THR A 552 -4.09 21.91 12.64
C THR A 552 -4.84 20.71 13.19
N SER A 553 -4.16 19.82 13.92
CA SER A 553 -4.74 18.56 14.41
C SER A 553 -4.18 18.15 15.76
N ASP A 554 -4.99 17.42 16.52
CA ASP A 554 -4.60 16.79 17.77
C ASP A 554 -5.19 15.38 17.87
N PHE A 555 -4.45 14.47 18.52
CA PHE A 555 -4.91 13.11 18.77
C PHE A 555 -4.27 12.52 20.03
N ILE A 556 -4.88 11.46 20.56
CA ILE A 556 -4.40 10.71 21.71
C ILE A 556 -3.87 9.36 21.20
N PRO A 557 -2.54 9.14 21.21
CA PRO A 557 -1.96 7.86 20.81
C PRO A 557 -2.28 6.76 21.82
N MET A 558 -2.14 5.50 21.42
CA MET A 558 -2.20 4.39 22.36
C MET A 558 -1.05 4.50 23.38
N GLN A 559 -1.34 4.44 24.67
CA GLN A 559 -0.39 4.66 25.76
C GLN A 559 -0.27 3.44 26.65
N GLN A 560 0.95 3.03 26.90
CA GLN A 560 1.27 2.00 27.87
C GLN A 560 2.17 2.58 28.98
N LEU A 561 1.67 2.56 30.21
CA LEU A 561 2.44 3.00 31.38
C LEU A 561 3.48 1.95 31.73
N LEU A 562 4.71 2.39 31.78
CA LEU A 562 5.87 1.67 32.33
C LEU A 562 6.28 2.39 33.61
N ASN A 563 7.15 1.87 34.43
CA ASN A 563 7.50 2.44 35.75
C ASN A 563 7.51 3.97 35.81
N ASN A 564 8.51 4.57 35.17
CA ASN A 564 8.74 6.01 35.09
C ASN A 564 8.69 6.50 33.62
N LYS A 565 8.15 5.69 32.71
CA LYS A 565 8.07 5.96 31.28
C LYS A 565 6.68 5.68 30.75
N VAL A 566 6.36 6.33 29.67
CA VAL A 566 5.17 6.05 28.86
C VAL A 566 5.62 5.64 27.46
N LYS A 567 5.15 4.50 27.01
CA LYS A 567 5.28 4.05 25.63
C LYS A 567 4.08 4.52 24.82
N LEU A 568 4.33 5.31 23.79
CA LEU A 568 3.34 5.74 22.81
C LEU A 568 3.44 4.86 21.58
N SER A 569 2.28 4.42 21.06
CA SER A 569 2.16 3.73 19.77
C SER A 569 1.14 4.50 18.94
N PHE A 570 1.45 4.77 17.67
CA PHE A 570 0.70 5.74 16.87
C PHE A 570 -0.28 5.08 15.90
N GLY A 571 -0.02 3.83 15.46
CA GLY A 571 -0.82 3.16 14.45
C GLY A 571 -0.87 3.97 13.15
N ASP A 572 -2.08 4.19 12.65
CA ASP A 572 -2.32 4.93 11.41
C ASP A 572 -2.47 6.46 11.62
N TYR A 573 -2.14 6.96 12.83
CA TYR A 573 -2.16 8.40 13.13
C TYR A 573 -0.74 9.00 13.11
N PRO A 574 -0.65 10.31 12.74
CA PRO A 574 -1.69 11.20 12.23
C PRO A 574 -2.06 10.91 10.76
N GLU A 575 -3.18 11.46 10.28
CA GLU A 575 -3.61 11.32 8.87
C GLU A 575 -2.67 12.06 7.89
N GLU A 576 -2.02 13.12 8.35
CA GLU A 576 -1.12 13.95 7.53
C GLU A 576 0.29 13.97 8.11
N ALA A 577 1.30 13.80 7.25
CA ALA A 577 2.69 13.97 7.62
C ALA A 577 2.98 15.40 8.09
N GLY A 578 3.90 15.54 9.05
CA GLY A 578 4.20 16.86 9.57
C GLY A 578 4.98 16.85 10.88
N ASN A 579 5.21 18.04 11.38
CA ASN A 579 5.83 18.28 12.66
C ASN A 579 4.79 18.38 13.77
N PHE A 580 4.97 17.60 14.84
CA PHE A 580 4.08 17.52 15.98
C PHE A 580 4.86 17.63 17.29
N ALA A 581 4.16 17.82 18.38
CA ALA A 581 4.74 17.75 19.70
C ALA A 581 3.87 16.95 20.65
N VAL A 582 4.50 16.24 21.57
CA VAL A 582 3.82 15.50 22.63
C VAL A 582 3.63 16.40 23.82
N TYR A 583 2.41 16.49 24.30
CA TYR A 583 2.03 17.32 25.46
C TYR A 583 1.54 16.45 26.62
N LYS A 584 1.90 16.89 27.82
CA LYS A 584 1.22 16.54 29.07
C LYS A 584 0.47 17.80 29.51
N ASN A 585 -0.84 17.77 29.42
CA ASN A 585 -1.68 18.97 29.54
C ASN A 585 -1.19 20.06 28.55
N ASP A 586 -0.71 21.21 29.04
CA ASP A 586 -0.19 22.29 28.20
C ASP A 586 1.35 22.33 28.13
N GLN A 587 2.02 21.39 28.76
CA GLN A 587 3.48 21.30 28.74
C GLN A 587 3.97 20.47 27.55
N ASN A 588 4.73 21.09 26.63
CA ASN A 588 5.46 20.37 25.59
C ASN A 588 6.56 19.54 26.21
N LEU A 589 6.51 18.21 26.00
CA LEU A 589 7.50 17.26 26.49
C LEU A 589 8.56 16.93 25.44
N LYS A 590 8.14 16.76 24.19
CA LYS A 590 9.05 16.38 23.11
C LYS A 590 8.45 16.72 21.74
N ASN A 591 9.27 17.24 20.86
CA ASN A 591 8.95 17.38 19.44
C ASN A 591 9.19 16.08 18.71
N ILE A 592 8.26 15.72 17.84
CA ILE A 592 8.28 14.52 17.00
C ILE A 592 7.81 14.86 15.59
N SER A 593 8.17 14.06 14.63
CA SER A 593 7.76 14.29 13.24
C SER A 593 7.27 13.00 12.62
N PHE A 594 6.29 13.13 11.74
CA PHE A 594 5.69 12.00 11.03
C PHE A 594 5.86 12.16 9.52
N ASN A 595 6.09 11.06 8.84
CA ASN A 595 6.26 10.97 7.39
C ASN A 595 5.41 9.84 6.84
N HIS A 596 4.95 9.96 5.61
CA HIS A 596 4.34 8.86 4.88
C HIS A 596 5.42 7.87 4.40
N ALA A 597 5.08 6.60 4.28
CA ALA A 597 5.93 5.58 3.67
C ALA A 597 6.20 5.93 2.19
N ARG A 598 7.38 5.60 1.68
CA ARG A 598 7.80 5.90 0.28
C ARG A 598 7.47 4.76 -0.70
N THR A 599 6.53 3.90 -0.34
CA THR A 599 6.15 2.73 -1.14
C THR A 599 5.55 3.11 -2.51
N GLU A 600 4.86 4.26 -2.59
CA GLU A 600 4.19 4.75 -3.79
C GLU A 600 5.06 5.70 -4.65
N SER A 601 6.32 5.93 -4.26
CA SER A 601 7.20 6.89 -4.96
C SER A 601 7.72 6.38 -6.31
N ASN A 602 7.70 5.07 -6.56
CA ASN A 602 8.21 4.47 -7.79
C ASN A 602 7.10 4.22 -8.82
N LEU A 603 6.78 5.20 -9.61
CA LEU A 603 5.76 5.14 -10.67
C LEU A 603 6.09 4.14 -11.81
N ALA A 604 7.31 3.63 -11.89
CA ALA A 604 7.68 2.62 -12.88
C ALA A 604 7.26 1.19 -12.50
N LEU A 605 6.86 0.96 -11.23
CA LEU A 605 6.40 -0.34 -10.74
C LEU A 605 4.92 -0.63 -11.07
N GLN A 606 4.45 -0.18 -12.21
CA GLN A 606 3.11 -0.47 -12.70
C GLN A 606 2.97 -1.94 -13.07
N ASN A 607 1.94 -2.60 -12.56
CA ASN A 607 1.63 -3.98 -12.89
C ASN A 607 0.99 -4.08 -14.29
N LYS A 608 1.76 -4.56 -15.28
CA LYS A 608 1.29 -4.72 -16.67
C LYS A 608 0.56 -6.04 -16.94
N ALA A 609 0.56 -6.97 -15.99
CA ALA A 609 -0.09 -8.27 -16.16
C ALA A 609 -1.63 -8.20 -16.09
N LEU A 610 -2.21 -7.04 -15.74
CA LEU A 610 -3.65 -6.83 -15.69
C LEU A 610 -4.34 -7.03 -17.05
N ALA A 611 -3.67 -6.66 -18.14
CA ALA A 611 -4.24 -6.71 -19.49
C ALA A 611 -4.48 -8.14 -20.02
N ASP A 612 -3.79 -9.16 -19.47
CA ASP A 612 -3.87 -10.53 -19.97
C ASP A 612 -5.05 -11.31 -19.37
N ASP A 613 -5.50 -10.95 -18.14
CA ASP A 613 -6.47 -11.74 -17.38
C ASP A 613 -7.85 -11.05 -17.24
N PHE A 614 -7.96 -9.75 -17.53
CA PHE A 614 -9.20 -8.96 -17.29
C PHE A 614 -9.55 -8.07 -18.48
N THR A 615 -10.81 -7.60 -18.50
CA THR A 615 -11.27 -6.65 -19.51
C THR A 615 -10.75 -5.24 -19.17
N GLU A 616 -9.83 -4.72 -19.99
CA GLU A 616 -9.36 -3.34 -19.90
C GLU A 616 -10.33 -2.40 -20.60
N ALA A 617 -10.66 -1.30 -19.96
CA ALA A 617 -11.55 -0.26 -20.49
C ALA A 617 -10.88 1.11 -20.41
N ASP A 618 -11.10 1.94 -21.43
CA ASP A 618 -10.49 3.28 -21.51
C ASP A 618 -11.17 4.31 -20.58
N SER A 619 -12.44 4.07 -20.22
CA SER A 619 -13.24 5.01 -19.43
C SER A 619 -14.45 4.35 -18.79
N VAL A 620 -15.04 5.01 -17.81
CA VAL A 620 -16.32 4.62 -17.19
C VAL A 620 -17.43 4.55 -18.23
N ALA A 621 -17.44 5.47 -19.22
CA ALA A 621 -18.41 5.44 -20.32
C ALA A 621 -18.34 4.14 -21.13
N THR A 622 -17.13 3.67 -21.43
CA THR A 622 -16.91 2.42 -22.17
C THR A 622 -17.50 1.24 -21.39
N VAL A 623 -17.21 1.14 -20.09
CA VAL A 623 -17.74 0.07 -19.23
C VAL A 623 -19.29 0.05 -19.25
N TYR A 624 -19.93 1.20 -19.04
CA TYR A 624 -21.40 1.27 -19.08
C TYR A 624 -21.97 0.89 -20.44
N ASN A 625 -21.32 1.29 -21.54
CA ASN A 625 -21.74 0.94 -22.88
C ASN A 625 -21.57 -0.56 -23.15
N ASP A 626 -20.47 -1.16 -22.73
CA ASP A 626 -20.20 -2.59 -22.89
C ASP A 626 -21.23 -3.43 -22.11
N ILE A 627 -21.43 -3.13 -20.82
CA ILE A 627 -22.44 -3.78 -19.99
C ILE A 627 -23.82 -3.64 -20.63
N LYS A 628 -24.17 -2.45 -21.11
CA LYS A 628 -25.46 -2.20 -21.76
C LYS A 628 -25.58 -2.99 -23.06
N SER A 629 -24.53 -3.02 -23.89
CA SER A 629 -24.57 -3.74 -25.18
C SER A 629 -24.66 -5.24 -25.00
N GLU A 630 -23.99 -5.79 -23.99
CA GLU A 630 -23.99 -7.22 -23.71
C GLU A 630 -25.31 -7.72 -23.10
N ARG A 631 -26.00 -6.84 -22.36
CA ARG A 631 -27.28 -7.18 -21.67
C ARG A 631 -28.52 -6.69 -22.36
N THR A 632 -28.39 -5.92 -23.45
CA THR A 632 -29.52 -5.46 -24.23
C THR A 632 -29.68 -6.37 -25.44
N ALA A 633 -30.92 -6.86 -25.64
CA ALA A 633 -31.25 -7.62 -26.84
C ALA A 633 -31.21 -6.70 -28.06
N ASP A 634 -30.54 -7.12 -29.13
CA ASP A 634 -30.52 -6.40 -30.40
C ASP A 634 -31.84 -6.56 -31.13
N GLU A 635 -32.67 -5.54 -31.14
CA GLU A 635 -33.98 -5.52 -31.81
C GLU A 635 -33.82 -5.21 -33.30
N LEU A 636 -34.23 -6.17 -34.15
CA LEU A 636 -34.13 -6.05 -35.62
C LEU A 636 -35.36 -5.48 -36.30
N TRP A 637 -36.47 -5.32 -35.62
CA TRP A 637 -37.76 -4.94 -36.21
C TRP A 637 -37.70 -3.62 -36.98
N LYS A 638 -36.86 -2.67 -36.58
CA LYS A 638 -36.68 -1.37 -37.28
C LYS A 638 -36.19 -1.57 -38.72
N TRP A 639 -35.26 -2.47 -38.94
CA TRP A 639 -34.73 -2.78 -40.27
C TRP A 639 -35.77 -3.44 -41.16
N PHE A 640 -36.65 -4.27 -40.61
CA PHE A 640 -37.77 -4.87 -41.35
C PHE A 640 -38.82 -3.84 -41.73
N ILE A 641 -39.10 -2.82 -40.90
CA ILE A 641 -39.98 -1.69 -41.27
C ILE A 641 -39.34 -0.88 -42.40
N ILE A 642 -38.05 -0.55 -42.34
CA ILE A 642 -37.33 0.18 -43.40
C ILE A 642 -37.42 -0.64 -44.70
N GLY A 643 -37.19 -1.93 -44.63
CA GLY A 643 -37.37 -2.84 -45.81
C GLY A 643 -38.78 -2.82 -46.37
N THR A 644 -39.81 -2.84 -45.53
CA THR A 644 -41.21 -2.74 -45.93
C THR A 644 -41.48 -1.44 -46.70
N LEU A 645 -41.01 -0.31 -46.19
CA LEU A 645 -41.12 0.99 -46.86
C LEU A 645 -40.40 1.02 -48.20
N LEU A 646 -39.21 0.41 -48.28
CA LEU A 646 -38.44 0.30 -49.52
C LEU A 646 -39.18 -0.55 -50.57
N PHE A 647 -39.79 -1.69 -50.18
CA PHE A 647 -40.58 -2.49 -51.09
C PHE A 647 -41.87 -1.81 -51.51
N LEU A 648 -42.48 -1.00 -50.67
CA LEU A 648 -43.62 -0.16 -51.02
C LEU A 648 -43.23 0.89 -52.07
N LEU A 649 -42.08 1.56 -51.90
CA LEU A 649 -41.57 2.50 -52.86
C LEU A 649 -41.22 1.82 -54.20
N THR A 650 -40.60 0.64 -54.15
CA THR A 650 -40.29 -0.14 -55.37
C THR A 650 -41.54 -0.59 -56.10
N GLU A 651 -42.59 -0.96 -55.41
CA GLU A 651 -43.89 -1.28 -56.01
C GLU A 651 -44.46 -0.08 -56.77
N LEU A 652 -44.43 1.12 -56.15
CA LEU A 652 -44.90 2.35 -56.79
C LEU A 652 -44.06 2.71 -58.04
N LEU A 653 -42.73 2.53 -57.95
CA LEU A 653 -41.85 2.75 -59.08
C LEU A 653 -42.10 1.77 -60.23
N ILE A 654 -42.32 0.49 -59.96
CA ILE A 654 -42.67 -0.52 -60.97
C ILE A 654 -43.99 -0.19 -61.60
N GLN A 655 -45.01 0.22 -60.81
CA GLN A 655 -46.33 0.62 -61.36
C GLN A 655 -46.21 1.81 -62.28
N LYS A 656 -45.35 2.81 -61.95
CA LYS A 656 -45.24 4.07 -62.74
C LYS A 656 -44.30 3.97 -63.95
N PHE A 657 -43.17 3.29 -63.81
CA PHE A 657 -42.09 3.34 -64.81
C PHE A 657 -41.94 2.07 -65.66
N VAL A 658 -42.40 0.91 -65.19
CA VAL A 658 -42.36 -0.32 -65.99
C VAL A 658 -43.62 -0.39 -66.85
N LYS A 659 -43.45 -0.17 -68.14
CA LYS A 659 -44.56 -0.24 -69.11
C LYS A 659 -45.00 -1.68 -69.43
#